data_4d78e9f2c43b57ce180110d11e56904b
#
_entry.id   4d78e9f2c43b57ce180110d11e56904b
#
_cell.length_a   1.000
_cell.length_b   1.000
_cell.length_c   1.000
_cell.angle_alpha   90.00
_cell.angle_beta   90.00
_cell.angle_gamma   90.00
#
_symmetry.space_group_name_H-M   'P 1'
#
loop_
_entity.id
_entity.type
_entity.pdbx_description
1 polymer ?
#
loop_
_entity_poly.entity_id
_entity_poly.type
_entity_poly.pdbx_seq_one_letter_code
_entity_poly.pdbx_strand_id
1 'polypeptide(L)'
;MALHQPELDRSVIAHLKGLVMDATRSAHSGHPGGAFSSCDFAALLWMEYLCYATSHPKWPSRDRFVLSAGHESMLLYSLLHMAGMLPMDEIKRFRQLGSLTPGHPESHLTAGVEATTGPLGQGVAMAVGMAVAALQEQARHSLKEMGIMQRLPKVWVLAGDGDLQEDVALGACQLAGHWALHNLILYYDKNDIQISGSVDRVSSLDFKAHFESMHWEVLEVDGHDHAQLRSAMDHALEEGRTKPLMIIGQSIMAKGAATMEGLAKTHGEPLPVEEIAATKQALGLNPQASFTVAEELYPYFNRILNTFNSQAEASLFDNTLQAAQGARLGFNDWPTYTNQQMLATRVAFGQALEQMGRTVPGLTGGSADLEPSNNTGAFAKTVGEFTANHRRGRNLAFGVREFPMAAILNGIALYSPDAKAFGATFLTFSDYMRNAIRMSAIQKIPVLHVFTHDSIFLGEDGPTHQSIEHVMSLRLIPDLWVMRPADARETQACLRIWASQTHQPVVLALTRQNVPTLECTDTDVQTLDEKVSRGAYLAWHIPSDSSGLAPLYGYASGSEVHILIQAAQAIHASEQAGKRREILVFSLPCWECLELQDEAYYASIMGPDHALRVSVEAGVTTGWSKFTGRHGLNIGVDCFGYSAPGPDLAEHFGLTATQVKERILHWMNPEA
;
A
#
# COMPACT_ATOMS: atom_id res chain seq x y z
N MET A 1 28.05 34.29 3.94
CA MET A 1 26.83 35.07 3.61
C MET A 1 25.84 34.84 4.73
N ALA A 2 25.07 35.86 5.15
CA ALA A 2 24.02 35.65 6.14
C ALA A 2 23.06 34.58 5.60
N LEU A 3 22.87 33.49 6.36
CA LEU A 3 22.01 32.36 5.97
C LEU A 3 20.55 32.79 5.75
N HIS A 4 20.13 33.89 6.39
CA HIS A 4 18.75 34.38 6.38
C HIS A 4 18.69 35.78 5.76
N GLN A 5 17.89 35.91 4.72
CA GLN A 5 17.56 37.20 4.08
C GLN A 5 16.04 37.35 4.02
N PRO A 6 15.43 37.98 5.04
CA PRO A 6 13.98 38.03 5.19
C PRO A 6 13.20 38.55 3.97
N GLU A 7 13.84 39.44 3.16
CA GLU A 7 13.23 39.96 1.95
C GLU A 7 13.16 38.87 0.85
N LEU A 8 14.23 38.07 0.69
CA LEU A 8 14.27 37.00 -0.27
C LEU A 8 13.37 35.83 0.17
N ASP A 9 13.30 35.52 1.49
CA ASP A 9 12.34 34.53 2.01
C ASP A 9 10.92 34.90 1.63
N ARG A 10 10.50 36.14 1.90
CA ARG A 10 9.16 36.63 1.50
C ARG A 10 8.96 36.60 -0.01
N SER A 11 9.99 36.93 -0.79
CA SER A 11 9.90 36.88 -2.25
C SER A 11 9.73 35.47 -2.77
N VAL A 12 10.44 34.46 -2.24
CA VAL A 12 10.25 33.03 -2.58
C VAL A 12 8.81 32.62 -2.28
N ILE A 13 8.32 32.89 -1.07
CA ILE A 13 6.96 32.54 -0.65
C ILE A 13 5.92 33.21 -1.55
N ALA A 14 6.10 34.47 -1.90
CA ALA A 14 5.22 35.17 -2.83
C ALA A 14 5.15 34.50 -4.21
N HIS A 15 6.32 34.08 -4.76
CA HIS A 15 6.36 33.41 -6.06
C HIS A 15 5.76 32.00 -6.00
N LEU A 16 5.97 31.23 -4.91
CA LEU A 16 5.30 29.93 -4.70
C LEU A 16 3.78 30.10 -4.71
N LYS A 17 3.26 31.07 -3.94
CA LYS A 17 1.82 31.42 -3.93
C LYS A 17 1.36 31.88 -5.32
N GLY A 18 2.19 32.64 -6.06
CA GLY A 18 1.95 33.03 -7.46
C GLY A 18 1.72 31.82 -8.36
N LEU A 19 2.62 30.83 -8.31
CA LEU A 19 2.48 29.59 -9.10
C LEU A 19 1.24 28.80 -8.73
N VAL A 20 0.89 28.70 -7.43
CA VAL A 20 -0.33 28.03 -6.95
C VAL A 20 -1.57 28.71 -7.54
N MET A 21 -1.65 30.05 -7.51
CA MET A 21 -2.77 30.80 -8.09
C MET A 21 -2.90 30.55 -9.59
N ASP A 22 -1.80 30.71 -10.31
CA ASP A 22 -1.78 30.62 -11.77
C ASP A 22 -2.17 29.21 -12.24
N ALA A 23 -1.60 28.17 -11.62
CA ALA A 23 -1.85 26.79 -12.02
C ALA A 23 -3.29 26.35 -11.68
N THR A 24 -3.78 26.65 -10.47
CA THR A 24 -5.14 26.29 -10.08
C THR A 24 -6.17 27.04 -10.94
N ARG A 25 -5.92 28.29 -11.26
CA ARG A 25 -6.80 29.09 -12.14
C ARG A 25 -6.76 28.59 -13.57
N SER A 26 -5.60 28.28 -14.12
CA SER A 26 -5.46 27.73 -15.47
C SER A 26 -6.17 26.39 -15.61
N ALA A 27 -6.10 25.55 -14.59
CA ALA A 27 -6.79 24.26 -14.56
C ALA A 27 -8.30 24.38 -14.26
N HIS A 28 -8.80 25.56 -13.88
CA HIS A 28 -10.16 25.77 -13.35
C HIS A 28 -10.49 24.83 -12.19
N SER A 29 -9.49 24.34 -11.48
CA SER A 29 -9.61 23.32 -10.42
C SER A 29 -8.36 23.31 -9.55
N GLY A 30 -8.53 23.12 -8.23
CA GLY A 30 -7.43 23.02 -7.27
C GLY A 30 -7.77 23.60 -5.92
N HIS A 31 -6.81 23.49 -4.97
CA HIS A 31 -6.98 23.86 -3.58
C HIS A 31 -5.92 24.90 -3.18
N PRO A 32 -6.14 26.20 -3.43
CA PRO A 32 -5.12 27.21 -3.14
C PRO A 32 -5.02 27.57 -1.65
N GLY A 33 -6.09 27.40 -0.87
CA GLY A 33 -6.18 27.92 0.49
C GLY A 33 -5.19 27.31 1.46
N GLY A 34 -5.18 25.98 1.61
CA GLY A 34 -4.23 25.26 2.44
C GLY A 34 -2.78 25.40 1.93
N ALA A 35 -2.60 25.36 0.60
CA ALA A 35 -1.29 25.62 -0.01
C ALA A 35 -0.70 26.99 0.34
N PHE A 36 -1.54 28.00 0.63
CA PHE A 36 -1.10 29.30 1.08
C PHE A 36 -0.80 29.33 2.58
N SER A 37 -1.62 28.66 3.39
CA SER A 37 -1.45 28.65 4.85
C SER A 37 -0.17 27.95 5.26
N SER A 38 0.17 26.84 4.60
CA SER A 38 1.36 26.01 4.89
C SER A 38 2.63 26.47 4.14
N CYS A 39 2.52 27.47 3.24
CA CYS A 39 3.61 27.88 2.34
C CYS A 39 4.86 28.37 3.10
N ASP A 40 4.70 29.14 4.18
CA ASP A 40 5.80 29.67 4.97
C ASP A 40 6.66 28.55 5.56
N PHE A 41 6.03 27.57 6.24
CA PHE A 41 6.72 26.38 6.76
C PHE A 41 7.41 25.58 5.64
N ALA A 42 6.67 25.25 4.59
CA ALA A 42 7.20 24.40 3.52
C ALA A 42 8.37 25.05 2.79
N ALA A 43 8.31 26.35 2.49
CA ALA A 43 9.39 27.09 1.87
C ALA A 43 10.66 27.09 2.72
N LEU A 44 10.57 27.42 4.01
CA LEU A 44 11.69 27.43 4.93
C LEU A 44 12.29 26.02 5.09
N LEU A 45 11.47 24.99 5.22
CA LEU A 45 11.91 23.60 5.30
C LEU A 45 12.77 23.22 4.09
N TRP A 46 12.29 23.48 2.88
CA TRP A 46 12.99 23.10 1.65
C TRP A 46 14.27 23.93 1.41
N MET A 47 14.26 25.20 1.77
CA MET A 47 15.41 26.09 1.61
C MET A 47 16.54 25.85 2.59
N GLU A 48 16.25 25.37 3.83
CA GLU A 48 17.21 25.45 4.93
C GLU A 48 17.42 24.13 5.70
N TYR A 49 16.44 23.23 5.72
CA TYR A 49 16.45 22.08 6.63
C TYR A 49 16.39 20.73 5.94
N LEU A 50 15.62 20.61 4.84
CA LEU A 50 15.41 19.34 4.16
C LEU A 50 16.66 18.87 3.45
N CYS A 51 17.14 17.68 3.81
CA CYS A 51 18.29 17.05 3.16
C CYS A 51 17.82 16.23 1.95
N TYR A 52 18.07 16.73 0.75
CA TYR A 52 17.73 16.06 -0.50
C TYR A 52 18.77 16.33 -1.59
N ALA A 53 18.73 15.54 -2.66
CA ALA A 53 19.64 15.73 -3.81
C ALA A 53 18.82 15.66 -5.11
N THR A 54 18.93 16.72 -5.93
CA THR A 54 18.19 16.78 -7.20
C THR A 54 18.83 15.95 -8.30
N SER A 55 20.16 15.79 -8.26
CA SER A 55 20.91 14.89 -9.15
C SER A 55 20.55 13.41 -8.91
N HIS A 56 20.12 13.05 -7.69
CA HIS A 56 19.82 11.70 -7.26
C HIS A 56 18.54 11.67 -6.37
N PRO A 57 17.35 11.85 -6.94
CA PRO A 57 16.09 11.95 -6.18
C PRO A 57 15.76 10.74 -5.32
N LYS A 58 16.37 9.59 -5.60
CA LYS A 58 16.23 8.34 -4.83
C LYS A 58 17.40 8.05 -3.89
N TRP A 59 18.26 9.04 -3.63
CA TRP A 59 19.37 8.88 -2.69
C TRP A 59 18.88 8.33 -1.32
N PRO A 60 19.43 7.21 -0.84
CA PRO A 60 18.92 6.54 0.36
C PRO A 60 18.96 7.42 1.62
N SER A 61 20.04 8.21 1.80
CA SER A 61 20.25 9.04 3.00
C SER A 61 19.50 10.39 2.98
N ARG A 62 18.67 10.64 1.95
CA ARG A 62 17.84 11.85 1.90
C ARG A 62 16.78 11.84 3.00
N ASP A 63 16.36 13.00 3.44
CA ASP A 63 15.12 13.14 4.21
C ASP A 63 13.92 12.80 3.32
N ARG A 64 12.79 12.52 3.95
CA ARG A 64 11.51 12.30 3.27
C ARG A 64 10.57 13.44 3.63
N PHE A 65 9.97 14.06 2.61
CA PHE A 65 8.90 15.03 2.80
C PHE A 65 7.60 14.44 2.29
N VAL A 66 6.64 14.20 3.18
CA VAL A 66 5.32 13.66 2.86
C VAL A 66 4.28 14.75 2.99
N LEU A 67 3.68 15.14 1.87
CA LEU A 67 2.52 16.01 1.85
C LEU A 67 1.27 15.15 2.07
N SER A 68 0.85 14.98 3.35
CA SER A 68 -0.35 14.23 3.71
C SER A 68 -1.62 14.94 3.24
N ALA A 69 -1.67 16.27 3.40
CA ALA A 69 -2.71 17.12 2.81
C ALA A 69 -2.54 17.18 1.27
N GLY A 70 -2.76 16.05 0.61
CA GLY A 70 -2.45 15.87 -0.82
C GLY A 70 -3.19 16.81 -1.76
N HIS A 71 -4.28 17.42 -1.32
CA HIS A 71 -5.00 18.46 -2.06
C HIS A 71 -4.18 19.75 -2.23
N GLU A 72 -3.17 19.99 -1.39
CA GLU A 72 -2.20 21.10 -1.52
C GLU A 72 -1.09 20.82 -2.55
N SER A 73 -1.30 19.85 -3.44
CA SER A 73 -0.32 19.34 -4.40
C SER A 73 0.44 20.43 -5.16
N MET A 74 -0.22 21.55 -5.51
CA MET A 74 0.42 22.63 -6.25
C MET A 74 1.52 23.35 -5.45
N LEU A 75 1.46 23.36 -4.10
CA LEU A 75 2.56 23.82 -3.27
C LEU A 75 3.78 22.90 -3.46
N LEU A 76 3.58 21.57 -3.33
CA LEU A 76 4.67 20.61 -3.53
C LEU A 76 5.29 20.71 -4.93
N TYR A 77 4.47 20.83 -5.98
CA TYR A 77 4.98 20.97 -7.34
C TYR A 77 5.75 22.30 -7.53
N SER A 78 5.30 23.38 -6.90
CA SER A 78 6.02 24.65 -6.92
C SER A 78 7.37 24.55 -6.20
N LEU A 79 7.44 23.82 -5.09
CA LEU A 79 8.71 23.55 -4.39
C LEU A 79 9.65 22.68 -5.24
N LEU A 80 9.13 21.62 -5.89
CA LEU A 80 9.89 20.77 -6.80
C LEU A 80 10.40 21.55 -8.03
N HIS A 81 9.60 22.51 -8.53
CA HIS A 81 10.04 23.41 -9.58
C HIS A 81 11.18 24.31 -9.12
N MET A 82 11.05 24.96 -7.97
CA MET A 82 12.11 25.79 -7.38
C MET A 82 13.40 25.01 -7.13
N ALA A 83 13.27 23.72 -6.75
CA ALA A 83 14.39 22.81 -6.57
C ALA A 83 15.03 22.34 -7.90
N GLY A 84 14.40 22.62 -9.05
CA GLY A 84 14.89 22.20 -10.37
C GLY A 84 14.55 20.76 -10.75
N MET A 85 13.65 20.10 -10.03
CA MET A 85 13.19 18.74 -10.31
C MET A 85 12.01 18.69 -11.29
N LEU A 86 11.26 19.78 -11.43
CA LEU A 86 10.05 19.85 -12.24
C LEU A 86 10.10 21.09 -13.15
N PRO A 87 9.97 20.95 -14.49
CA PRO A 87 10.02 22.09 -15.39
C PRO A 87 8.73 22.94 -15.32
N MET A 88 8.84 24.23 -15.63
CA MET A 88 7.71 25.16 -15.63
C MET A 88 6.56 24.71 -16.55
N ASP A 89 6.87 24.04 -17.65
CA ASP A 89 5.84 23.57 -18.59
C ASP A 89 4.95 22.48 -17.95
N GLU A 90 5.47 21.70 -17.02
CA GLU A 90 4.64 20.77 -16.24
C GLU A 90 3.77 21.50 -15.19
N ILE A 91 4.27 22.58 -14.58
CA ILE A 91 3.44 23.45 -13.72
C ILE A 91 2.24 24.01 -14.48
N LYS A 92 2.45 24.46 -15.73
CA LYS A 92 1.38 24.97 -16.62
C LYS A 92 0.37 23.89 -17.02
N ARG A 93 0.76 22.62 -16.97
CA ARG A 93 -0.07 21.44 -17.29
C ARG A 93 -0.76 20.82 -16.08
N PHE A 94 -0.83 21.54 -14.96
CA PHE A 94 -1.49 21.03 -13.75
C PHE A 94 -2.87 20.45 -14.04
N ARG A 95 -3.11 19.21 -13.55
CA ARG A 95 -4.37 18.46 -13.75
C ARG A 95 -4.71 18.14 -15.20
N GLN A 96 -3.76 18.14 -16.11
CA GLN A 96 -3.98 17.72 -17.50
C GLN A 96 -3.54 16.26 -17.70
N LEU A 97 -4.20 15.57 -18.61
CA LEU A 97 -3.89 14.18 -18.94
C LEU A 97 -2.42 14.02 -19.37
N GLY A 98 -1.72 13.09 -18.74
CA GLY A 98 -0.31 12.79 -19.04
C GLY A 98 0.68 13.84 -18.53
N SER A 99 0.27 14.79 -17.66
CA SER A 99 1.19 15.69 -16.99
C SER A 99 1.86 15.03 -15.77
N LEU A 100 3.03 15.58 -15.38
CA LEU A 100 3.72 15.19 -14.14
C LEU A 100 3.16 15.91 -12.91
N THR A 101 2.07 16.66 -13.05
CA THR A 101 1.42 17.44 -11.98
C THR A 101 -0.05 17.04 -11.82
N PRO A 102 -0.35 15.79 -11.42
CA PRO A 102 -1.72 15.35 -11.16
C PRO A 102 -2.37 16.13 -10.01
N GLY A 103 -3.68 16.01 -9.86
CA GLY A 103 -4.45 16.75 -8.88
C GLY A 103 -4.08 16.51 -7.42
N HIS A 104 -3.52 15.34 -7.12
CA HIS A 104 -2.90 14.95 -5.85
C HIS A 104 -1.55 14.30 -6.16
N PRO A 105 -0.55 14.34 -5.25
CA PRO A 105 0.78 13.81 -5.54
C PRO A 105 0.76 12.31 -5.84
N GLU A 106 1.53 11.88 -6.84
CA GLU A 106 1.69 10.46 -7.22
C GLU A 106 3.17 10.08 -7.25
N SER A 107 3.59 9.23 -6.31
CA SER A 107 5.00 8.88 -6.06
C SER A 107 5.66 8.09 -7.19
N HIS A 108 4.86 7.36 -7.98
CA HIS A 108 5.35 6.61 -9.14
C HIS A 108 5.47 7.47 -10.41
N LEU A 109 4.89 8.68 -10.41
CA LEU A 109 4.81 9.56 -11.56
C LEU A 109 5.79 10.73 -11.47
N THR A 110 5.82 11.44 -10.32
CA THR A 110 6.55 12.70 -10.17
C THR A 110 7.81 12.50 -9.32
N ALA A 111 8.97 12.77 -9.90
CA ALA A 111 10.24 12.71 -9.17
C ALA A 111 10.25 13.69 -7.97
N GLY A 112 10.71 13.22 -6.81
CA GLY A 112 10.70 14.00 -5.56
C GLY A 112 9.40 13.89 -4.74
N VAL A 113 8.35 13.25 -5.26
CA VAL A 113 7.16 12.86 -4.48
C VAL A 113 7.45 11.55 -3.76
N GLU A 114 7.38 11.55 -2.43
CA GLU A 114 7.73 10.39 -1.61
C GLU A 114 6.54 9.42 -1.39
N ALA A 115 5.31 9.93 -1.37
CA ALA A 115 4.11 9.13 -1.22
C ALA A 115 2.96 9.68 -2.07
N THR A 116 2.14 8.79 -2.62
CA THR A 116 0.87 9.16 -3.23
C THR A 116 -0.13 9.45 -2.13
N THR A 117 -0.70 10.65 -2.13
CA THR A 117 -1.66 11.10 -1.14
C THR A 117 -2.93 11.63 -1.80
N GLY A 118 -3.90 12.06 -0.99
CA GLY A 118 -5.23 12.48 -1.46
C GLY A 118 -6.33 11.93 -0.57
N PRO A 119 -6.40 10.60 -0.33
CA PRO A 119 -7.18 10.08 0.80
C PRO A 119 -6.52 10.52 2.12
N LEU A 120 -7.22 11.39 2.87
CA LEU A 120 -6.70 12.04 4.07
C LEU A 120 -6.22 11.03 5.13
N GLY A 121 -5.23 11.42 5.92
CA GLY A 121 -4.65 10.65 7.02
C GLY A 121 -3.65 9.57 6.60
N GLN A 122 -3.74 9.02 5.39
CA GLN A 122 -2.84 7.95 4.97
C GLN A 122 -1.40 8.42 4.75
N GLY A 123 -1.18 9.69 4.37
CA GLY A 123 0.14 10.28 4.27
C GLY A 123 0.88 10.26 5.61
N VAL A 124 0.19 10.62 6.69
CA VAL A 124 0.72 10.53 8.06
C VAL A 124 1.12 9.10 8.41
N ALA A 125 0.25 8.13 8.14
CA ALA A 125 0.52 6.72 8.43
C ALA A 125 1.69 6.16 7.56
N MET A 126 1.77 6.52 6.28
CA MET A 126 2.91 6.16 5.42
C MET A 126 4.21 6.77 5.94
N ALA A 127 4.20 8.01 6.43
CA ALA A 127 5.37 8.62 7.03
C ALA A 127 5.84 7.91 8.31
N VAL A 128 4.92 7.42 9.13
CA VAL A 128 5.24 6.53 10.26
C VAL A 128 6.00 5.30 9.77
N GLY A 129 5.52 4.67 8.69
CA GLY A 129 6.20 3.53 8.06
C GLY A 129 7.60 3.85 7.56
N MET A 130 7.78 5.01 6.91
CA MET A 130 9.10 5.49 6.47
C MET A 130 10.05 5.73 7.64
N ALA A 131 9.55 6.27 8.75
CA ALA A 131 10.35 6.50 9.95
C ALA A 131 10.81 5.19 10.61
N VAL A 132 9.95 4.17 10.64
CA VAL A 132 10.30 2.81 11.08
C VAL A 132 11.39 2.22 10.20
N ALA A 133 11.22 2.27 8.88
CA ALA A 133 12.17 1.72 7.92
C ALA A 133 13.55 2.38 8.05
N ALA A 134 13.61 3.71 8.20
CA ALA A 134 14.85 4.45 8.41
C ALA A 134 15.62 3.97 9.66
N LEU A 135 14.90 3.80 10.78
CA LEU A 135 15.49 3.30 12.04
C LEU A 135 15.95 1.85 11.93
N GLN A 136 15.19 1.00 11.25
CA GLN A 136 15.58 -0.39 11.01
C GLN A 136 16.82 -0.49 10.11
N GLU A 137 16.90 0.30 9.03
CA GLU A 137 18.07 0.33 8.16
C GLU A 137 19.31 0.81 8.89
N GLN A 138 19.21 1.90 9.65
CA GLN A 138 20.31 2.39 10.47
C GLN A 138 20.80 1.32 11.45
N ALA A 139 19.87 0.61 12.11
CA ALA A 139 20.22 -0.42 13.10
C ALA A 139 20.84 -1.68 12.47
N ARG A 140 20.40 -2.06 11.25
CA ARG A 140 20.91 -3.26 10.54
C ARG A 140 22.34 -3.11 10.08
N HIS A 141 22.65 -1.98 9.49
CA HIS A 141 23.88 -1.86 8.72
C HIS A 141 25.06 -1.36 9.54
N SER A 142 24.89 -0.93 10.80
CA SER A 142 25.94 -0.16 11.48
C SER A 142 26.54 0.90 10.55
N LEU A 143 25.66 1.56 9.80
CA LEU A 143 26.04 2.41 8.64
C LEU A 143 27.05 3.50 9.03
N LYS A 144 27.07 3.85 10.33
CA LYS A 144 28.07 4.76 10.89
C LYS A 144 29.48 4.16 10.88
N GLU A 145 29.61 2.84 11.10
CA GLU A 145 30.90 2.13 11.06
C GLU A 145 31.40 1.89 9.64
N MET A 146 30.47 1.81 8.67
CA MET A 146 30.79 1.65 7.24
C MET A 146 30.96 2.99 6.48
N GLY A 147 30.75 4.14 7.14
CA GLY A 147 30.88 5.47 6.51
C GLY A 147 29.75 5.83 5.55
N ILE A 148 28.72 4.98 5.40
CA ILE A 148 27.68 5.11 4.37
C ILE A 148 26.53 6.04 4.80
N MET A 149 26.25 6.13 6.11
CA MET A 149 25.20 7.00 6.63
C MET A 149 25.75 7.88 7.75
N GLN A 150 26.01 9.15 7.45
CA GLN A 150 26.54 10.10 8.44
C GLN A 150 25.44 10.58 9.41
N ARG A 151 24.16 10.51 9.01
CA ARG A 151 23.01 10.95 9.81
C ARG A 151 21.78 10.03 9.60
N LEU A 152 20.91 9.95 10.59
CA LEU A 152 19.58 9.32 10.44
C LEU A 152 18.69 10.25 9.62
N PRO A 153 18.10 9.78 8.49
CA PRO A 153 17.14 10.56 7.74
C PRO A 153 15.92 10.95 8.58
N LYS A 154 15.50 12.19 8.45
CA LYS A 154 14.27 12.68 9.04
C LYS A 154 13.10 12.44 8.09
N VAL A 155 11.92 12.22 8.65
CA VAL A 155 10.66 12.14 7.91
C VAL A 155 9.80 13.31 8.34
N TRP A 156 9.60 14.24 7.42
CA TRP A 156 8.80 15.43 7.61
C TRP A 156 7.43 15.23 6.99
N VAL A 157 6.38 15.57 7.72
CA VAL A 157 4.99 15.43 7.27
C VAL A 157 4.31 16.77 7.36
N LEU A 158 3.61 17.16 6.31
CA LEU A 158 2.67 18.28 6.35
C LEU A 158 1.25 17.70 6.32
N ALA A 159 0.50 17.96 7.37
CA ALA A 159 -0.88 17.50 7.54
C ALA A 159 -1.79 18.68 7.87
N GLY A 160 -3.03 18.64 7.37
CA GLY A 160 -4.07 19.60 7.70
C GLY A 160 -5.09 19.06 8.71
N ASP A 161 -6.10 19.88 9.02
CA ASP A 161 -7.19 19.53 9.95
C ASP A 161 -7.90 18.22 9.58
N GLY A 162 -8.15 17.98 8.30
CA GLY A 162 -8.83 16.78 7.83
C GLY A 162 -8.00 15.51 7.99
N ASP A 163 -6.67 15.58 7.84
CA ASP A 163 -5.81 14.43 8.04
C ASP A 163 -5.89 13.90 9.48
N LEU A 164 -5.94 14.81 10.46
CA LEU A 164 -5.93 14.46 11.88
C LEU A 164 -7.32 14.12 12.44
N GLN A 165 -8.37 14.21 11.63
CA GLN A 165 -9.68 13.63 11.93
C GLN A 165 -9.83 12.19 11.52
N GLU A 166 -8.95 11.69 10.63
CA GLU A 166 -8.97 10.31 10.16
C GLU A 166 -8.33 9.37 11.19
N ASP A 167 -9.04 8.29 11.54
CA ASP A 167 -8.57 7.28 12.50
C ASP A 167 -7.26 6.61 12.06
N VAL A 168 -7.01 6.51 10.75
CA VAL A 168 -5.77 5.96 10.22
C VAL A 168 -4.55 6.78 10.62
N ALA A 169 -4.67 8.11 10.65
CA ALA A 169 -3.61 9.01 11.11
C ALA A 169 -3.39 8.88 12.62
N LEU A 170 -4.46 9.00 13.41
CA LEU A 170 -4.39 8.94 14.87
C LEU A 170 -3.88 7.58 15.35
N GLY A 171 -4.36 6.48 14.77
CA GLY A 171 -3.88 5.13 15.08
C GLY A 171 -2.41 4.93 14.75
N ALA A 172 -1.92 5.50 13.65
CA ALA A 172 -0.50 5.48 13.30
C ALA A 172 0.34 6.36 14.24
N CYS A 173 -0.16 7.54 14.63
CA CYS A 173 0.52 8.43 15.59
C CYS A 173 0.64 7.80 16.98
N GLN A 174 -0.36 7.03 17.44
CA GLN A 174 -0.25 6.26 18.68
C GLN A 174 0.90 5.27 18.64
N LEU A 175 1.06 4.53 17.53
CA LEU A 175 2.16 3.61 17.33
C LEU A 175 3.51 4.35 17.23
N ALA A 176 3.55 5.49 16.55
CA ALA A 176 4.77 6.31 16.45
C ALA A 176 5.29 6.77 17.81
N GLY A 177 4.41 7.21 18.71
CA GLY A 177 4.76 7.56 20.07
C GLY A 177 5.19 6.35 20.89
N HIS A 178 4.45 5.21 20.80
CA HIS A 178 4.79 3.97 21.48
C HIS A 178 6.16 3.42 21.03
N TRP A 179 6.46 3.48 19.74
CA TRP A 179 7.75 3.09 19.19
C TRP A 179 8.82 4.18 19.34
N ALA A 180 8.49 5.35 19.89
CA ALA A 180 9.42 6.46 20.09
C ALA A 180 10.19 6.84 18.81
N LEU A 181 9.49 7.13 17.71
CA LEU A 181 10.07 7.43 16.39
C LEU A 181 10.64 8.85 16.34
N HIS A 182 11.80 9.08 16.96
CA HIS A 182 12.42 10.41 17.11
C HIS A 182 12.90 11.06 15.82
N ASN A 183 12.84 10.34 14.71
CA ASN A 183 13.12 10.84 13.37
C ASN A 183 11.88 11.28 12.60
N LEU A 184 10.68 11.19 13.19
CA LEU A 184 9.41 11.63 12.61
C LEU A 184 9.05 13.02 13.14
N ILE A 185 8.79 13.97 12.21
CA ILE A 185 8.36 15.33 12.48
C ILE A 185 7.05 15.58 11.72
N LEU A 186 5.98 15.85 12.45
CA LEU A 186 4.67 16.18 11.91
C LEU A 186 4.42 17.68 12.09
N TYR A 187 4.34 18.42 11.00
CA TYR A 187 3.81 19.78 11.00
C TYR A 187 2.30 19.73 10.74
N TYR A 188 1.54 20.22 11.67
CA TYR A 188 0.10 20.38 11.56
C TYR A 188 -0.22 21.82 11.18
N ASP A 189 -0.70 22.04 9.95
CA ASP A 189 -1.25 23.29 9.47
C ASP A 189 -2.63 23.49 10.07
N LYS A 190 -2.65 24.12 11.26
CA LYS A 190 -3.87 24.37 12.02
C LYS A 190 -4.48 25.70 11.57
N ASN A 191 -5.26 25.64 10.49
CA ASN A 191 -5.95 26.81 9.95
C ASN A 191 -7.44 26.85 10.34
N ASP A 192 -7.93 25.84 11.05
CA ASP A 192 -9.28 25.73 11.60
C ASP A 192 -10.41 25.78 10.55
N ILE A 193 -10.11 25.50 9.25
CA ILE A 193 -11.07 25.56 8.15
C ILE A 193 -11.05 24.29 7.29
N GLN A 194 -12.24 23.80 6.98
CA GLN A 194 -12.51 22.70 6.07
C GLN A 194 -13.41 23.15 4.91
N ILE A 195 -13.65 22.27 3.93
CA ILE A 195 -14.56 22.54 2.80
C ILE A 195 -15.93 23.05 3.28
N SER A 196 -16.46 22.45 4.35
CA SER A 196 -17.78 22.79 4.89
C SER A 196 -17.78 23.93 5.91
N GLY A 197 -16.64 24.60 6.14
CA GLY A 197 -16.50 25.71 7.08
C GLY A 197 -15.58 25.40 8.27
N SER A 198 -15.81 26.04 9.42
CA SER A 198 -14.97 25.93 10.62
C SER A 198 -14.91 24.50 11.17
N VAL A 199 -13.73 24.11 11.66
CA VAL A 199 -13.47 22.83 12.36
C VAL A 199 -14.27 22.73 13.66
N ASP A 200 -14.58 23.84 14.35
CA ASP A 200 -15.37 23.85 15.60
C ASP A 200 -16.75 23.20 15.48
N ARG A 201 -17.24 23.05 14.25
CA ARG A 201 -18.50 22.34 13.97
C ARG A 201 -18.43 20.84 14.24
N VAL A 202 -17.23 20.25 14.21
CA VAL A 202 -17.04 18.80 14.21
C VAL A 202 -15.99 18.30 15.21
N SER A 203 -15.12 19.17 15.72
CA SER A 203 -14.07 18.81 16.66
C SER A 203 -13.84 19.88 17.71
N SER A 204 -13.66 19.41 18.95
CA SER A 204 -13.19 20.21 20.09
C SER A 204 -11.94 19.59 20.72
N LEU A 205 -11.20 18.79 19.95
CA LEU A 205 -10.03 18.06 20.43
C LEU A 205 -8.88 19.04 20.70
N ASP A 206 -8.33 18.99 21.92
CA ASP A 206 -7.04 19.61 22.23
C ASP A 206 -5.91 18.71 21.68
N PHE A 207 -5.44 19.04 20.49
CA PHE A 207 -4.40 18.27 19.80
C PHE A 207 -3.08 18.22 20.58
N LYS A 208 -2.72 19.30 21.29
CA LYS A 208 -1.51 19.30 22.12
C LYS A 208 -1.61 18.26 23.23
N ALA A 209 -2.63 18.34 24.06
CA ALA A 209 -2.84 17.39 25.15
C ALA A 209 -3.00 15.96 24.62
N HIS A 210 -3.67 15.79 23.48
CA HIS A 210 -3.87 14.49 22.86
C HIS A 210 -2.54 13.86 22.40
N PHE A 211 -1.69 14.59 21.68
CA PHE A 211 -0.40 14.08 21.22
C PHE A 211 0.59 13.89 22.35
N GLU A 212 0.62 14.77 23.35
CA GLU A 212 1.43 14.58 24.57
C GLU A 212 1.05 13.28 25.29
N SER A 213 -0.25 12.94 25.36
CA SER A 213 -0.73 11.69 25.96
C SER A 213 -0.29 10.45 25.15
N MET A 214 -0.02 10.59 23.87
CA MET A 214 0.54 9.55 22.98
C MET A 214 2.08 9.52 23.01
N HIS A 215 2.73 10.19 23.96
CA HIS A 215 4.20 10.28 24.11
C HIS A 215 4.91 11.04 22.96
N TRP A 216 4.24 11.95 22.30
CA TRP A 216 4.87 12.92 21.40
C TRP A 216 5.41 14.11 22.19
N GLU A 217 6.42 14.76 21.62
CA GLU A 217 6.79 16.12 21.95
C GLU A 217 5.96 17.07 21.08
N VAL A 218 5.45 18.16 21.66
CA VAL A 218 4.57 19.09 20.94
C VAL A 218 5.05 20.53 21.12
N LEU A 219 5.23 21.23 20.01
CA LEU A 219 5.52 22.65 19.96
C LEU A 219 4.35 23.38 19.30
N GLU A 220 4.00 24.55 19.82
CA GLU A 220 3.01 25.46 19.22
C GLU A 220 3.72 26.70 18.72
N VAL A 221 3.48 27.08 17.47
CA VAL A 221 4.12 28.24 16.81
C VAL A 221 3.08 29.03 15.99
N ASP A 222 3.34 30.30 15.77
CA ASP A 222 2.67 31.04 14.71
C ASP A 222 3.21 30.54 13.37
N GLY A 223 2.34 29.94 12.54
CA GLY A 223 2.67 29.35 11.24
C GLY A 223 3.17 30.35 10.18
N HIS A 224 3.13 31.66 10.50
CA HIS A 224 3.62 32.74 9.65
C HIS A 224 4.79 33.53 10.25
N ASP A 225 5.21 33.18 11.49
CA ASP A 225 6.41 33.76 12.10
C ASP A 225 7.65 32.91 11.75
N HIS A 226 8.44 33.38 10.81
CA HIS A 226 9.65 32.68 10.34
C HIS A 226 10.68 32.40 11.44
N ALA A 227 10.75 33.25 12.50
CA ALA A 227 11.68 33.01 13.60
C ALA A 227 11.21 31.84 14.48
N GLN A 228 9.90 31.77 14.78
CA GLN A 228 9.33 30.65 15.52
C GLN A 228 9.41 29.35 14.72
N LEU A 229 9.11 29.39 13.41
CA LEU A 229 9.22 28.21 12.53
C LEU A 229 10.67 27.70 12.51
N ARG A 230 11.68 28.56 12.34
CA ARG A 230 13.08 28.16 12.38
C ARG A 230 13.47 27.57 13.73
N SER A 231 13.07 28.20 14.83
CA SER A 231 13.35 27.67 16.17
C SER A 231 12.78 26.26 16.37
N ALA A 232 11.57 26.01 15.88
CA ALA A 232 10.96 24.67 15.95
C ALA A 232 11.67 23.65 15.04
N MET A 233 12.11 24.05 13.85
CA MET A 233 12.87 23.19 12.94
C MET A 233 14.29 22.95 13.44
N ASP A 234 14.96 23.93 14.03
CA ASP A 234 16.26 23.76 14.71
C ASP A 234 16.12 22.71 15.83
N HIS A 235 15.08 22.84 16.67
CA HIS A 235 14.79 21.86 17.72
C HIS A 235 14.52 20.45 17.14
N ALA A 236 13.83 20.34 15.99
CA ALA A 236 13.59 19.07 15.32
C ALA A 236 14.89 18.34 14.92
N LEU A 237 15.97 19.09 14.70
CA LEU A 237 17.29 18.57 14.30
C LEU A 237 18.25 18.35 15.47
N GLU A 238 17.90 18.75 16.70
CA GLU A 238 18.74 18.54 17.89
C GLU A 238 19.09 17.06 18.09
N GLU A 239 20.34 16.83 18.47
CA GLU A 239 20.79 15.48 18.86
C GLU A 239 20.20 15.07 20.22
N GLY A 240 19.92 13.78 20.37
CA GLY A 240 19.43 13.22 21.65
C GLY A 240 17.92 13.25 21.84
N ARG A 241 17.15 13.74 20.89
CA ARG A 241 15.68 13.60 20.93
C ARG A 241 15.30 12.13 20.93
N THR A 242 14.29 11.78 21.73
CA THR A 242 13.85 10.39 21.96
C THR A 242 12.39 10.13 21.59
N LYS A 243 11.64 11.19 21.20
CA LYS A 243 10.22 11.13 20.89
C LYS A 243 9.96 11.68 19.48
N PRO A 244 8.87 11.27 18.81
CA PRO A 244 8.40 11.98 17.62
C PRO A 244 7.99 13.41 18.00
N LEU A 245 8.10 14.34 17.05
CA LEU A 245 7.77 15.75 17.26
C LEU A 245 6.54 16.13 16.45
N MET A 246 5.61 16.82 17.10
CA MET A 246 4.53 17.57 16.46
C MET A 246 4.80 19.06 16.58
N ILE A 247 4.73 19.77 15.47
CA ILE A 247 4.77 21.23 15.41
C ILE A 247 3.36 21.68 14.98
N ILE A 248 2.62 22.27 15.89
CA ILE A 248 1.29 22.87 15.60
C ILE A 248 1.54 24.30 15.12
N GLY A 249 1.42 24.53 13.83
CA GLY A 249 1.49 25.85 13.22
C GLY A 249 0.10 26.47 13.16
N GLN A 250 -0.18 27.41 14.06
CA GLN A 250 -1.42 28.21 13.96
C GLN A 250 -1.30 29.08 12.72
N SER A 251 -2.15 28.82 11.74
CA SER A 251 -2.07 29.47 10.43
C SER A 251 -3.43 30.06 10.01
N ILE A 252 -3.44 30.72 8.87
CA ILE A 252 -4.65 31.33 8.30
C ILE A 252 -4.87 30.78 6.89
N MET A 253 -6.05 30.20 6.65
CA MET A 253 -6.47 29.73 5.33
C MET A 253 -6.28 30.84 4.28
N ALA A 254 -5.62 30.52 3.16
CA ALA A 254 -5.32 31.47 2.08
C ALA A 254 -4.52 32.72 2.53
N LYS A 255 -3.57 32.58 3.46
CA LYS A 255 -2.74 33.65 3.99
C LYS A 255 -2.10 34.54 2.92
N GLY A 256 -2.40 35.84 2.95
CA GLY A 256 -1.91 36.82 1.99
C GLY A 256 -2.84 37.06 0.79
N ALA A 257 -3.96 36.36 0.69
CA ALA A 257 -5.02 36.71 -0.27
C ALA A 257 -5.60 38.09 0.04
N ALA A 258 -5.81 38.91 -0.99
CA ALA A 258 -6.14 40.33 -0.78
C ALA A 258 -7.47 40.55 -0.06
N THR A 259 -8.50 39.78 -0.40
CA THR A 259 -9.86 39.91 0.20
C THR A 259 -10.43 38.57 0.64
N MET A 260 -9.78 37.44 0.32
CA MET A 260 -10.29 36.11 0.56
C MET A 260 -9.52 35.33 1.65
N GLU A 261 -8.58 36.00 2.34
CA GLU A 261 -7.87 35.44 3.49
C GLU A 261 -8.87 34.98 4.57
N GLY A 262 -8.70 33.75 5.09
CA GLY A 262 -9.57 33.19 6.14
C GLY A 262 -10.90 32.63 5.65
N LEU A 263 -11.19 32.64 4.35
CA LEU A 263 -12.49 32.19 3.84
C LEU A 263 -12.46 30.71 3.43
N ALA A 264 -13.42 29.93 3.92
CA ALA A 264 -13.58 28.51 3.59
C ALA A 264 -13.69 28.23 2.08
N LYS A 265 -14.23 29.18 1.30
CA LYS A 265 -14.32 29.05 -0.15
C LYS A 265 -12.98 28.83 -0.83
N THR A 266 -11.88 29.36 -0.28
CA THR A 266 -10.54 29.20 -0.84
C THR A 266 -9.97 27.80 -0.65
N HIS A 267 -10.59 26.98 0.21
CA HIS A 267 -10.13 25.62 0.45
C HIS A 267 -10.13 24.79 -0.84
N GLY A 268 -11.22 24.79 -1.61
CA GLY A 268 -11.39 23.90 -2.77
C GLY A 268 -11.69 24.58 -4.10
N GLU A 269 -11.67 25.93 -4.16
CA GLU A 269 -11.96 26.70 -5.35
C GLU A 269 -10.78 27.59 -5.76
N PRO A 270 -10.41 27.61 -7.06
CA PRO A 270 -9.43 28.57 -7.59
C PRO A 270 -9.85 30.01 -7.35
N LEU A 271 -8.91 30.87 -6.96
CA LEU A 271 -9.19 32.30 -6.74
C LEU A 271 -9.72 32.97 -8.02
N PRO A 272 -10.68 33.92 -7.94
CA PRO A 272 -11.11 34.73 -9.06
C PRO A 272 -9.96 35.54 -9.69
N VAL A 273 -10.09 35.92 -10.96
CA VAL A 273 -9.02 36.64 -11.70
C VAL A 273 -8.70 37.97 -11.01
N GLU A 274 -9.72 38.69 -10.57
CA GLU A 274 -9.59 39.95 -9.89
C GLU A 274 -8.88 39.78 -8.53
N GLU A 275 -9.20 38.74 -7.81
CA GLU A 275 -8.54 38.40 -6.53
C GLU A 275 -7.07 38.01 -6.76
N ILE A 276 -6.76 37.25 -7.82
CA ILE A 276 -5.37 36.90 -8.18
C ILE A 276 -4.57 38.16 -8.47
N ALA A 277 -5.12 39.10 -9.26
CA ALA A 277 -4.43 40.34 -9.58
C ALA A 277 -4.16 41.20 -8.33
N ALA A 278 -5.17 41.34 -7.47
CA ALA A 278 -5.04 42.06 -6.20
C ALA A 278 -4.05 41.39 -5.24
N THR A 279 -4.11 40.08 -5.12
CA THR A 279 -3.19 39.27 -4.29
C THR A 279 -1.76 39.38 -4.78
N LYS A 280 -1.52 39.24 -6.09
CA LYS A 280 -0.18 39.45 -6.68
C LYS A 280 0.37 40.82 -6.35
N GLN A 281 -0.44 41.88 -6.50
CA GLN A 281 -0.04 43.25 -6.15
C GLN A 281 0.32 43.37 -4.66
N ALA A 282 -0.49 42.80 -3.77
CA ALA A 282 -0.22 42.80 -2.32
C ALA A 282 1.05 42.05 -1.94
N LEU A 283 1.38 40.97 -2.68
CA LEU A 283 2.60 40.19 -2.50
C LEU A 283 3.83 40.77 -3.21
N GLY A 284 3.71 41.90 -3.87
CA GLY A 284 4.81 42.54 -4.63
C GLY A 284 5.12 41.88 -5.97
N LEU A 285 4.23 41.05 -6.49
CA LEU A 285 4.34 40.42 -7.81
C LEU A 285 3.69 41.27 -8.89
N ASN A 286 4.08 41.05 -10.15
CA ASN A 286 3.42 41.69 -11.30
C ASN A 286 2.00 41.11 -11.49
N PRO A 287 0.93 41.90 -11.34
CA PRO A 287 -0.47 41.42 -11.47
C PRO A 287 -0.82 40.87 -12.85
N GLN A 288 -0.09 41.26 -13.88
CA GLN A 288 -0.33 40.87 -15.27
C GLN A 288 0.53 39.66 -15.72
N ALA A 289 1.53 39.28 -14.95
CA ALA A 289 2.39 38.16 -15.28
C ALA A 289 1.83 36.84 -14.68
N SER A 290 1.95 35.75 -15.43
CA SER A 290 1.59 34.41 -14.98
C SER A 290 2.76 33.45 -15.15
N PHE A 291 2.88 32.50 -14.26
CA PHE A 291 3.91 31.47 -14.28
C PHE A 291 5.35 32.06 -14.33
N THR A 292 5.60 33.07 -13.51
CA THR A 292 6.90 33.75 -13.43
C THR A 292 7.53 33.56 -12.08
N VAL A 293 8.85 33.32 -12.10
CA VAL A 293 9.70 33.31 -10.92
C VAL A 293 10.94 34.16 -11.28
N ALA A 294 11.39 35.03 -10.36
CA ALA A 294 12.57 35.84 -10.57
C ALA A 294 13.81 34.95 -10.54
N GLU A 295 14.70 35.12 -11.51
CA GLU A 295 15.89 34.26 -11.73
C GLU A 295 16.82 34.20 -10.51
N GLU A 296 16.97 35.28 -9.76
CA GLU A 296 17.79 35.34 -8.55
C GLU A 296 17.28 34.49 -7.39
N LEU A 297 16.01 34.05 -7.43
CA LEU A 297 15.43 33.23 -6.38
C LEU A 297 15.83 31.76 -6.47
N TYR A 298 16.13 31.23 -7.66
CA TYR A 298 16.56 29.85 -7.80
C TYR A 298 17.87 29.53 -7.06
N PRO A 299 18.95 30.32 -7.21
CA PRO A 299 20.17 30.10 -6.43
C PRO A 299 19.95 30.30 -4.92
N TYR A 300 19.09 31.22 -4.53
CA TYR A 300 18.80 31.46 -3.14
C TYR A 300 18.01 30.28 -2.51
N PHE A 301 16.99 29.78 -3.21
CA PHE A 301 16.23 28.59 -2.80
C PHE A 301 17.14 27.38 -2.64
N ASN A 302 18.06 27.18 -3.54
CA ASN A 302 18.94 26.01 -3.63
C ASN A 302 20.31 26.19 -2.93
N ARG A 303 20.45 27.17 -2.01
CA ARG A 303 21.75 27.54 -1.40
C ARG A 303 22.44 26.42 -0.61
N ILE A 304 21.69 25.46 -0.09
CA ILE A 304 22.23 24.29 0.63
C ILE A 304 22.33 23.03 -0.25
N LEU A 305 21.65 23.01 -1.39
CA LEU A 305 21.49 21.82 -2.23
C LEU A 305 22.79 21.26 -2.78
N ASN A 306 23.76 22.14 -3.16
CA ASN A 306 25.04 21.70 -3.71
C ASN A 306 25.83 20.81 -2.73
N THR A 307 25.69 21.03 -1.43
CA THR A 307 26.33 20.20 -0.40
C THR A 307 25.77 18.79 -0.44
N PHE A 308 24.45 18.64 -0.57
CA PHE A 308 23.79 17.33 -0.58
C PHE A 308 23.95 16.59 -1.90
N ASN A 309 23.98 17.29 -3.05
CA ASN A 309 24.29 16.69 -4.34
C ASN A 309 25.70 16.06 -4.34
N SER A 310 26.70 16.76 -3.80
CA SER A 310 28.07 16.23 -3.68
C SER A 310 28.15 15.04 -2.74
N GLN A 311 27.38 15.02 -1.63
CA GLN A 311 27.32 13.87 -0.72
C GLN A 311 26.63 12.66 -1.37
N ALA A 312 25.55 12.88 -2.14
CA ALA A 312 24.86 11.82 -2.86
C ALA A 312 25.77 11.18 -3.91
N GLU A 313 26.50 12.00 -4.70
CA GLU A 313 27.47 11.52 -5.67
C GLU A 313 28.58 10.68 -5.02
N ALA A 314 29.18 11.16 -3.93
CA ALA A 314 30.22 10.42 -3.20
C ALA A 314 29.73 9.07 -2.65
N SER A 315 28.49 9.00 -2.16
CA SER A 315 27.93 7.78 -1.60
C SER A 315 27.59 6.71 -2.64
N LEU A 316 27.33 7.10 -3.89
CA LEU A 316 27.04 6.17 -4.99
C LEU A 316 28.29 5.50 -5.56
N PHE A 317 29.46 6.08 -5.34
CA PHE A 317 30.75 5.46 -5.70
C PHE A 317 31.16 4.34 -4.74
N ASP A 318 30.49 4.22 -3.57
CA ASP A 318 30.77 3.16 -2.63
C ASP A 318 29.98 1.90 -3.04
N ASN A 319 30.68 0.99 -3.77
CA ASN A 319 30.13 -0.26 -4.34
C ASN A 319 29.51 -1.21 -3.27
N THR A 320 29.59 -0.91 -2.00
CA THR A 320 28.99 -1.68 -0.91
C THR A 320 27.46 -1.64 -0.93
N LEU A 321 26.83 -0.57 -1.45
CA LEU A 321 25.38 -0.51 -1.66
C LEU A 321 24.90 -1.45 -2.78
N GLN A 322 25.71 -1.67 -3.82
CA GLN A 322 25.40 -2.61 -4.90
C GLN A 322 25.51 -4.08 -4.45
N ALA A 323 26.36 -4.38 -3.48
CA ALA A 323 26.51 -5.75 -2.95
C ALA A 323 25.32 -6.17 -2.08
N ALA A 324 24.61 -5.23 -1.43
CA ALA A 324 23.40 -5.52 -0.68
C ALA A 324 22.18 -5.81 -1.58
N GLN A 325 22.15 -5.23 -2.79
CA GLN A 325 21.08 -5.46 -3.77
C GLN A 325 21.14 -6.83 -4.47
N GLY A 326 22.21 -7.58 -4.30
CA GLY A 326 22.46 -8.87 -4.94
C GLY A 326 22.23 -10.11 -4.08
N ALA A 327 21.73 -9.99 -2.86
CA ALA A 327 21.37 -11.15 -2.05
C ALA A 327 20.19 -11.87 -2.73
N ARG A 328 20.51 -12.87 -3.57
CA ARG A 328 19.51 -13.78 -4.12
C ARG A 328 18.73 -14.36 -2.96
N LEU A 329 17.41 -14.17 -2.98
CA LEU A 329 16.49 -14.79 -2.03
C LEU A 329 16.76 -16.30 -2.07
N GLY A 330 17.41 -16.85 -1.04
CA GLY A 330 17.68 -18.27 -0.93
C GLY A 330 16.41 -18.98 -0.46
N PHE A 331 15.79 -19.77 -1.33
CA PHE A 331 14.58 -20.54 -1.00
C PHE A 331 14.89 -22.02 -0.72
N ASN A 332 16.18 -22.39 -0.57
CA ASN A 332 16.63 -23.78 -0.55
C ASN A 332 16.21 -24.57 0.71
N ASP A 333 15.94 -23.87 1.82
CA ASP A 333 15.64 -24.52 3.12
C ASP A 333 14.15 -24.38 3.52
N TRP A 334 13.27 -24.23 2.53
CA TRP A 334 11.85 -24.13 2.81
C TRP A 334 11.25 -25.49 3.18
N PRO A 335 10.20 -25.53 4.03
CA PRO A 335 9.54 -26.77 4.39
C PRO A 335 9.08 -27.56 3.15
N THR A 336 9.23 -28.88 3.20
CA THR A 336 8.73 -29.80 2.15
C THR A 336 7.46 -30.49 2.62
N TYR A 337 6.55 -30.76 1.71
CA TYR A 337 5.27 -31.39 2.01
C TYR A 337 5.07 -32.63 1.18
N THR A 338 4.54 -33.70 1.79
CA THR A 338 4.20 -34.94 1.09
C THR A 338 2.81 -34.84 0.46
N ASN A 339 2.54 -35.65 -0.58
CA ASN A 339 1.19 -35.76 -1.14
C ASN A 339 0.18 -36.17 -0.08
N GLN A 340 -1.04 -35.63 -0.14
CA GLN A 340 -2.14 -35.88 0.81
C GLN A 340 -1.85 -35.48 2.28
N GLN A 341 -0.78 -34.73 2.54
CA GLN A 341 -0.54 -34.17 3.86
C GLN A 341 -1.63 -33.13 4.19
N MET A 342 -2.29 -33.34 5.32
CA MET A 342 -3.33 -32.42 5.78
C MET A 342 -2.73 -31.23 6.52
N LEU A 343 -2.83 -30.03 5.96
CA LEU A 343 -2.28 -28.81 6.53
C LEU A 343 -3.10 -27.59 6.09
N ALA A 344 -3.39 -26.67 7.01
CA ALA A 344 -3.99 -25.38 6.65
C ALA A 344 -2.99 -24.50 5.91
N THR A 345 -3.43 -23.78 4.88
CA THR A 345 -2.52 -22.92 4.11
C THR A 345 -1.95 -21.78 4.96
N ARG A 346 -2.66 -21.30 6.00
CA ARG A 346 -2.09 -20.34 6.97
C ARG A 346 -0.92 -20.92 7.77
N VAL A 347 -0.91 -22.24 8.03
CA VAL A 347 0.21 -22.89 8.74
C VAL A 347 1.41 -23.01 7.81
N ALA A 348 1.20 -23.40 6.55
CA ALA A 348 2.24 -23.42 5.53
C ALA A 348 2.85 -22.03 5.31
N PHE A 349 2.02 -20.99 5.30
CA PHE A 349 2.47 -19.59 5.28
C PHE A 349 3.37 -19.28 6.46
N GLY A 350 2.95 -19.58 7.70
CA GLY A 350 3.72 -19.28 8.92
C GLY A 350 5.09 -19.96 8.93
N GLN A 351 5.17 -21.23 8.47
CA GLN A 351 6.42 -21.96 8.36
C GLN A 351 7.37 -21.35 7.31
N ALA A 352 6.84 -20.95 6.15
CA ALA A 352 7.61 -20.27 5.12
C ALA A 352 8.04 -18.86 5.55
N LEU A 353 7.16 -18.12 6.23
CA LEU A 353 7.44 -16.79 6.74
C LEU A 353 8.56 -16.80 7.79
N GLU A 354 8.57 -17.78 8.68
CA GLU A 354 9.68 -17.98 9.64
C GLU A 354 11.02 -18.14 8.92
N GLN A 355 11.06 -18.96 7.87
CA GLN A 355 12.27 -19.18 7.09
C GLN A 355 12.69 -17.92 6.32
N MET A 356 11.74 -17.21 5.73
CA MET A 356 11.99 -15.89 5.13
C MET A 356 12.53 -14.89 6.16
N GLY A 357 12.05 -14.94 7.39
CA GLY A 357 12.57 -14.13 8.50
C GLY A 357 14.07 -14.34 8.73
N ARG A 358 14.59 -15.55 8.50
CA ARG A 358 16.02 -15.88 8.64
C ARG A 358 16.84 -15.44 7.42
N THR A 359 16.28 -15.51 6.21
CA THR A 359 17.02 -15.39 4.94
C THR A 359 16.81 -14.06 4.22
N VAL A 360 15.76 -13.29 4.55
CA VAL A 360 15.42 -12.01 3.90
C VAL A 360 15.56 -10.86 4.91
N PRO A 361 16.72 -10.17 4.96
CA PRO A 361 16.97 -9.12 5.95
C PRO A 361 16.02 -7.92 5.87
N GLY A 362 15.49 -7.61 4.67
CA GLY A 362 14.54 -6.52 4.44
C GLY A 362 13.08 -6.86 4.76
N LEU A 363 12.78 -8.11 5.14
CA LEU A 363 11.41 -8.51 5.48
C LEU A 363 11.00 -7.98 6.85
N THR A 364 9.95 -7.17 6.88
CA THR A 364 9.37 -6.61 8.11
C THR A 364 7.84 -6.59 8.01
N GLY A 365 7.17 -6.68 9.14
CA GLY A 365 5.71 -6.68 9.19
C GLY A 365 5.18 -7.29 10.47
N GLY A 366 3.91 -7.65 10.50
CA GLY A 366 3.30 -8.23 11.68
C GLY A 366 1.81 -8.49 11.49
N SER A 367 1.09 -8.59 12.59
CA SER A 367 -0.33 -8.89 12.61
C SER A 367 -1.10 -7.82 13.38
N ALA A 368 -2.37 -7.63 13.02
CA ALA A 368 -3.32 -6.80 13.75
C ALA A 368 -3.90 -7.58 14.94
N ASP A 369 -3.05 -7.86 15.96
CA ASP A 369 -3.38 -8.59 17.19
C ASP A 369 -3.88 -10.05 16.99
N LEU A 370 -3.54 -10.66 15.85
CA LEU A 370 -3.97 -12.01 15.48
C LEU A 370 -2.79 -12.97 15.21
N GLU A 371 -1.63 -12.75 15.80
CA GLU A 371 -0.41 -13.56 15.58
C GLU A 371 -0.65 -15.07 15.69
N PRO A 372 -1.35 -15.60 16.72
CA PRO A 372 -1.62 -17.04 16.81
C PRO A 372 -2.49 -17.54 15.66
N SER A 373 -3.51 -16.77 15.27
CA SER A 373 -4.46 -17.14 14.23
C SER A 373 -3.87 -17.00 12.82
N ASN A 374 -3.06 -15.97 12.59
CA ASN A 374 -2.38 -15.73 11.32
C ASN A 374 -1.07 -16.54 11.17
N ASN A 375 -0.64 -17.26 12.21
CA ASN A 375 0.62 -18.03 12.26
C ASN A 375 1.89 -17.16 12.04
N THR A 376 1.89 -15.90 12.46
CA THR A 376 3.04 -15.00 12.36
C THR A 376 3.96 -15.06 13.59
N GLY A 377 3.56 -15.75 14.66
CA GLY A 377 4.31 -15.78 15.93
C GLY A 377 5.70 -16.43 15.85
N ALA A 378 5.92 -17.38 14.93
CA ALA A 378 7.26 -17.96 14.71
C ALA A 378 8.20 -16.94 14.06
N PHE A 379 7.72 -16.17 13.10
CA PHE A 379 8.45 -15.04 12.53
C PHE A 379 8.80 -14.02 13.62
N ALA A 380 7.83 -13.60 14.43
CA ALA A 380 8.03 -12.63 15.51
C ALA A 380 9.16 -13.08 16.46
N LYS A 381 9.17 -14.35 16.86
CA LYS A 381 10.24 -14.92 17.70
C LYS A 381 11.60 -14.94 17.00
N THR A 382 11.63 -15.22 15.69
CA THR A 382 12.86 -15.32 14.90
C THR A 382 13.52 -13.96 14.70
N VAL A 383 12.74 -12.90 14.41
CA VAL A 383 13.26 -11.59 14.02
C VAL A 383 13.26 -10.57 15.16
N GLY A 384 12.55 -10.85 16.25
CA GLY A 384 12.33 -9.94 17.36
C GLY A 384 11.35 -8.80 17.06
N GLU A 385 10.78 -8.26 18.12
CA GLU A 385 9.83 -7.15 18.05
C GLU A 385 10.57 -5.81 17.89
N PHE A 386 10.05 -4.94 17.02
CA PHE A 386 10.52 -3.57 16.88
C PHE A 386 9.98 -2.73 18.03
N THR A 387 10.87 -2.17 18.83
CA THR A 387 10.53 -1.32 19.97
C THR A 387 11.45 -0.11 20.07
N ALA A 388 11.15 0.80 20.99
CA ALA A 388 12.02 1.94 21.30
C ALA A 388 13.47 1.51 21.62
N ASN A 389 13.64 0.34 22.25
CA ASN A 389 14.93 -0.18 22.71
C ASN A 389 15.52 -1.28 21.80
N HIS A 390 14.77 -1.73 20.80
CA HIS A 390 15.20 -2.82 19.90
C HIS A 390 14.87 -2.46 18.44
N ARG A 391 15.68 -1.60 17.84
CA ARG A 391 15.48 -1.09 16.45
C ARG A 391 15.79 -2.13 15.37
N ARG A 392 16.49 -3.23 15.73
CA ARG A 392 16.77 -4.34 14.80
C ARG A 392 15.60 -5.31 14.66
N GLY A 393 14.63 -5.25 15.57
CA GLY A 393 13.41 -6.06 15.46
C GLY A 393 12.65 -5.77 14.18
N ARG A 394 12.03 -6.82 13.61
CA ARG A 394 11.31 -6.73 12.34
C ARG A 394 9.84 -7.16 12.45
N ASN A 395 9.43 -7.69 13.60
CA ASN A 395 8.02 -7.84 13.92
C ASN A 395 7.45 -6.52 14.43
N LEU A 396 6.37 -6.05 13.81
CA LEU A 396 5.65 -4.85 14.21
C LEU A 396 4.34 -5.26 14.89
N ALA A 397 4.24 -5.04 16.18
CA ALA A 397 3.00 -5.26 16.93
C ALA A 397 2.04 -4.10 16.69
N PHE A 398 1.11 -4.28 15.75
CA PHE A 398 0.18 -3.22 15.35
C PHE A 398 -1.02 -3.07 16.31
N GLY A 399 -1.35 -4.11 17.09
CA GLY A 399 -2.61 -4.17 17.82
C GLY A 399 -3.81 -4.20 16.86
N VAL A 400 -5.02 -4.00 17.37
CA VAL A 400 -6.25 -4.01 16.55
C VAL A 400 -6.34 -2.70 15.75
N ARG A 401 -5.55 -2.61 14.66
CA ARG A 401 -5.42 -1.42 13.80
C ARG A 401 -5.12 -1.81 12.35
N GLU A 402 -6.06 -2.42 11.66
CA GLU A 402 -5.88 -2.92 10.30
C GLU A 402 -5.54 -1.79 9.31
N PHE A 403 -6.28 -0.68 9.34
CA PHE A 403 -6.06 0.43 8.42
C PHE A 403 -4.72 1.14 8.66
N PRO A 404 -4.36 1.56 9.89
CA PRO A 404 -3.01 2.05 10.17
C PRO A 404 -1.92 1.05 9.79
N MET A 405 -2.09 -0.25 10.08
CA MET A 405 -1.15 -1.31 9.68
C MET A 405 -0.86 -1.26 8.19
N ALA A 406 -1.89 -1.31 7.35
CA ALA A 406 -1.72 -1.34 5.90
C ALA A 406 -1.06 -0.06 5.37
N ALA A 407 -1.44 1.11 5.86
CA ALA A 407 -0.87 2.38 5.43
C ALA A 407 0.59 2.54 5.91
N ILE A 408 0.95 2.08 7.12
CA ILE A 408 2.33 2.03 7.62
C ILE A 408 3.18 1.13 6.73
N LEU A 409 2.68 -0.05 6.34
CA LEU A 409 3.38 -0.98 5.46
C LEU A 409 3.62 -0.39 4.07
N ASN A 410 2.67 0.39 3.53
CA ASN A 410 2.87 1.15 2.31
C ASN A 410 4.06 2.12 2.45
N GLY A 411 4.16 2.82 3.57
CA GLY A 411 5.27 3.72 3.86
C GLY A 411 6.62 3.00 3.97
N ILE A 412 6.67 1.82 4.58
CA ILE A 412 7.88 0.99 4.66
C ILE A 412 8.34 0.59 3.25
N ALA A 413 7.42 0.12 2.41
CA ALA A 413 7.72 -0.28 1.04
C ALA A 413 8.18 0.88 0.15
N LEU A 414 7.68 2.10 0.39
CA LEU A 414 8.09 3.31 -0.33
C LEU A 414 9.48 3.80 0.09
N TYR A 415 9.89 3.55 1.33
CA TYR A 415 11.15 4.06 1.85
C TYR A 415 12.37 3.42 1.18
N SER A 416 12.33 2.11 0.99
CA SER A 416 13.43 1.35 0.42
C SER A 416 12.94 0.34 -0.63
N PRO A 417 13.56 0.27 -1.82
CA PRO A 417 13.21 -0.71 -2.84
C PRO A 417 13.46 -2.18 -2.41
N ASP A 418 14.32 -2.39 -1.41
CA ASP A 418 14.65 -3.72 -0.87
C ASP A 418 13.71 -4.14 0.29
N ALA A 419 12.85 -3.24 0.77
CA ALA A 419 11.92 -3.54 1.83
C ALA A 419 10.83 -4.50 1.33
N LYS A 420 10.65 -5.60 2.06
CA LYS A 420 9.52 -6.53 1.89
C LYS A 420 8.60 -6.37 3.08
N ALA A 421 7.46 -5.72 2.86
CA ALA A 421 6.51 -5.41 3.91
C ALA A 421 5.30 -6.33 3.86
N PHE A 422 4.88 -6.90 5.00
CA PHE A 422 3.66 -7.70 5.09
C PHE A 422 2.81 -7.33 6.31
N GLY A 423 1.49 -7.48 6.18
CA GLY A 423 0.55 -7.33 7.29
C GLY A 423 -0.52 -8.39 7.26
N ALA A 424 -0.86 -8.95 8.43
CA ALA A 424 -1.76 -10.07 8.55
C ALA A 424 -2.97 -9.76 9.44
N THR A 425 -4.15 -10.21 8.99
CA THR A 425 -5.41 -10.20 9.74
C THR A 425 -6.38 -11.27 9.18
N PHE A 426 -7.65 -11.30 9.59
CA PHE A 426 -8.69 -12.10 8.94
C PHE A 426 -9.19 -11.44 7.66
N LEU A 427 -9.62 -12.23 6.69
CA LEU A 427 -10.04 -11.71 5.39
C LEU A 427 -11.23 -10.75 5.51
N THR A 428 -12.16 -11.00 6.41
CA THR A 428 -13.30 -10.10 6.65
C THR A 428 -12.86 -8.70 7.07
N PHE A 429 -11.73 -8.57 7.77
CA PHE A 429 -11.20 -7.27 8.21
C PHE A 429 -10.41 -6.53 7.13
N SER A 430 -10.30 -7.10 5.93
CA SER A 430 -9.82 -6.35 4.76
C SER A 430 -10.68 -5.12 4.47
N ASP A 431 -11.94 -5.12 4.87
CA ASP A 431 -12.84 -3.98 4.71
C ASP A 431 -12.35 -2.74 5.47
N TYR A 432 -11.80 -2.91 6.69
CA TYR A 432 -11.20 -1.81 7.43
C TYR A 432 -9.98 -1.19 6.73
N MET A 433 -9.23 -1.96 5.97
CA MET A 433 -7.98 -1.51 5.34
C MET A 433 -8.06 -1.37 3.81
N ARG A 434 -9.25 -1.50 3.24
CA ARG A 434 -9.46 -1.53 1.79
C ARG A 434 -8.83 -0.34 1.07
N ASN A 435 -8.93 0.87 1.63
CA ASN A 435 -8.36 2.06 0.99
C ASN A 435 -6.81 1.99 0.95
N ALA A 436 -6.15 1.53 2.01
CA ALA A 436 -4.69 1.37 2.01
C ALA A 436 -4.23 0.27 1.04
N ILE A 437 -5.00 -0.83 0.89
CA ILE A 437 -4.75 -1.87 -0.13
C ILE A 437 -4.84 -1.25 -1.53
N ARG A 438 -5.88 -0.45 -1.80
CA ARG A 438 -6.02 0.28 -3.06
C ARG A 438 -4.86 1.23 -3.30
N MET A 439 -4.38 1.91 -2.27
CA MET A 439 -3.22 2.81 -2.37
C MET A 439 -1.92 2.06 -2.67
N SER A 440 -1.73 0.83 -2.19
CA SER A 440 -0.57 0.02 -2.59
C SER A 440 -0.58 -0.29 -4.09
N ALA A 441 -1.76 -0.54 -4.67
CA ALA A 441 -1.92 -0.78 -6.10
C ALA A 441 -1.66 0.49 -6.94
N ILE A 442 -2.25 1.63 -6.57
CA ILE A 442 -2.02 2.91 -7.24
C ILE A 442 -0.53 3.28 -7.23
N GLN A 443 0.16 3.07 -6.11
CA GLN A 443 1.57 3.40 -5.94
C GLN A 443 2.52 2.36 -6.56
N LYS A 444 1.99 1.20 -6.98
CA LYS A 444 2.77 0.08 -7.54
C LYS A 444 3.89 -0.35 -6.59
N ILE A 445 3.52 -0.68 -5.35
CA ILE A 445 4.47 -1.08 -4.30
C ILE A 445 4.21 -2.52 -3.84
N PRO A 446 5.26 -3.34 -3.60
CA PRO A 446 5.16 -4.78 -3.40
C PRO A 446 4.81 -5.16 -1.95
N VAL A 447 3.72 -4.62 -1.40
CA VAL A 447 3.22 -5.00 -0.07
C VAL A 447 2.46 -6.32 -0.15
N LEU A 448 2.65 -7.21 0.83
CA LEU A 448 1.87 -8.43 1.01
C LEU A 448 0.79 -8.23 2.08
N HIS A 449 -0.45 -8.28 1.64
CA HIS A 449 -1.62 -8.28 2.50
C HIS A 449 -2.06 -9.73 2.76
N VAL A 450 -1.82 -10.24 3.96
CA VAL A 450 -2.10 -11.63 4.32
C VAL A 450 -3.44 -11.73 5.04
N PHE A 451 -4.33 -12.53 4.51
CA PHE A 451 -5.65 -12.74 5.07
C PHE A 451 -5.90 -14.21 5.33
N THR A 452 -6.05 -14.57 6.61
CA THR A 452 -6.47 -15.92 7.00
C THR A 452 -7.96 -15.99 7.21
N HIS A 453 -8.51 -17.21 7.39
CA HIS A 453 -9.95 -17.42 7.59
C HIS A 453 -10.76 -16.95 6.37
N ASP A 454 -10.37 -17.48 5.20
CA ASP A 454 -10.72 -16.96 3.88
C ASP A 454 -12.15 -17.22 3.42
N SER A 455 -12.94 -18.00 4.17
CA SER A 455 -14.31 -18.40 3.76
C SER A 455 -15.18 -18.84 4.93
N ILE A 456 -16.39 -19.33 4.64
CA ILE A 456 -17.32 -19.94 5.61
C ILE A 456 -16.68 -21.08 6.42
N PHE A 457 -15.64 -21.72 5.90
CA PHE A 457 -14.96 -22.82 6.58
C PHE A 457 -14.19 -22.41 7.84
N LEU A 458 -14.14 -21.11 8.16
CA LEU A 458 -13.67 -20.69 9.47
C LEU A 458 -14.58 -21.21 10.61
N GLY A 459 -15.88 -21.37 10.33
CA GLY A 459 -16.79 -22.13 11.21
C GLY A 459 -17.57 -21.26 12.18
N GLU A 460 -17.43 -21.54 13.46
CA GLU A 460 -18.34 -21.17 14.56
C GLU A 460 -18.45 -19.68 14.83
N ASP A 461 -17.45 -18.86 14.42
CA ASP A 461 -17.48 -17.39 14.61
C ASP A 461 -18.63 -16.72 13.84
N GLY A 462 -19.14 -17.39 12.81
CA GLY A 462 -20.37 -17.00 12.13
C GLY A 462 -20.21 -15.83 11.14
N PRO A 463 -21.32 -15.22 10.72
CA PRO A 463 -21.38 -14.31 9.56
C PRO A 463 -20.52 -13.05 9.70
N THR A 464 -20.26 -12.58 10.92
CA THR A 464 -19.42 -11.40 11.14
C THR A 464 -17.93 -11.62 10.83
N HIS A 465 -17.50 -12.88 10.72
CA HIS A 465 -16.11 -13.28 10.48
C HIS A 465 -15.96 -14.09 9.18
N GLN A 466 -17.06 -14.63 8.64
CA GLN A 466 -17.07 -15.43 7.42
C GLN A 466 -17.05 -14.53 6.18
N SER A 467 -15.96 -14.63 5.42
CA SER A 467 -15.79 -13.88 4.17
C SER A 467 -16.61 -14.52 3.06
N ILE A 468 -17.45 -13.75 2.40
CA ILE A 468 -18.31 -14.17 1.27
C ILE A 468 -17.89 -13.42 -0.01
N GLU A 469 -18.04 -12.08 -0.04
CA GLU A 469 -17.77 -11.24 -1.19
C GLU A 469 -16.31 -10.74 -1.25
N HIS A 470 -15.54 -10.88 -0.19
CA HIS A 470 -14.25 -10.22 0.02
C HIS A 470 -13.22 -10.57 -1.06
N VAL A 471 -13.05 -11.86 -1.39
CA VAL A 471 -12.11 -12.30 -2.44
C VAL A 471 -12.46 -11.63 -3.77
N MET A 472 -13.73 -11.68 -4.17
CA MET A 472 -14.18 -11.08 -5.44
C MET A 472 -14.05 -9.57 -5.41
N SER A 473 -14.41 -8.92 -4.30
CA SER A 473 -14.31 -7.47 -4.16
C SER A 473 -12.86 -6.96 -4.25
N LEU A 474 -11.89 -7.75 -3.76
CA LEU A 474 -10.46 -7.44 -3.88
C LEU A 474 -9.96 -7.64 -5.31
N ARG A 475 -10.43 -8.68 -6.04
CA ARG A 475 -10.15 -8.88 -7.48
C ARG A 475 -10.65 -7.72 -8.37
N LEU A 476 -11.55 -6.87 -7.88
CA LEU A 476 -12.02 -5.67 -8.59
C LEU A 476 -11.06 -4.47 -8.48
N ILE A 477 -10.02 -4.54 -7.65
CA ILE A 477 -9.02 -3.46 -7.53
C ILE A 477 -8.00 -3.63 -8.66
N PRO A 478 -7.87 -2.66 -9.59
CA PRO A 478 -6.87 -2.73 -10.65
C PRO A 478 -5.45 -2.85 -10.08
N ASP A 479 -4.57 -3.55 -10.80
CA ASP A 479 -3.16 -3.74 -10.42
C ASP A 479 -2.93 -4.36 -9.03
N LEU A 480 -3.90 -5.09 -8.48
CA LEU A 480 -3.78 -5.89 -7.27
C LEU A 480 -3.84 -7.37 -7.63
N TRP A 481 -2.83 -8.16 -7.27
CA TRP A 481 -2.90 -9.62 -7.41
C TRP A 481 -3.56 -10.25 -6.20
N VAL A 482 -4.62 -11.02 -6.42
CA VAL A 482 -5.33 -11.75 -5.38
C VAL A 482 -5.03 -13.23 -5.50
N MET A 483 -4.15 -13.71 -4.63
CA MET A 483 -3.70 -15.10 -4.62
C MET A 483 -4.45 -15.91 -3.54
N ARG A 484 -5.09 -17.00 -3.96
CA ARG A 484 -5.80 -17.93 -3.07
C ARG A 484 -5.31 -19.36 -3.33
N PRO A 485 -4.23 -19.78 -2.62
CA PRO A 485 -3.59 -21.07 -2.87
C PRO A 485 -4.42 -22.26 -2.40
N ALA A 486 -4.39 -23.34 -3.17
CA ALA A 486 -5.14 -24.58 -2.90
C ALA A 486 -4.56 -25.41 -1.75
N ASP A 487 -3.22 -25.35 -1.57
CA ASP A 487 -2.51 -26.19 -0.60
C ASP A 487 -1.22 -25.54 -0.07
N ALA A 488 -0.46 -26.29 0.70
CA ALA A 488 0.79 -25.84 1.28
C ALA A 488 1.88 -25.53 0.24
N ARG A 489 1.94 -26.27 -0.87
CA ARG A 489 2.93 -26.06 -1.96
C ARG A 489 2.60 -24.82 -2.77
N GLU A 490 1.33 -24.64 -3.15
CA GLU A 490 0.90 -23.39 -3.82
C GLU A 490 1.11 -22.18 -2.92
N THR A 491 0.89 -22.30 -1.60
CA THR A 491 1.16 -21.20 -0.65
C THR A 491 2.62 -20.75 -0.70
N GLN A 492 3.55 -21.70 -0.74
CA GLN A 492 4.98 -21.38 -0.88
C GLN A 492 5.30 -20.75 -2.24
N ALA A 493 4.70 -21.27 -3.32
CA ALA A 493 4.88 -20.71 -4.67
C ALA A 493 4.39 -19.23 -4.71
N CYS A 494 3.21 -18.94 -4.16
CA CYS A 494 2.69 -17.58 -4.05
C CYS A 494 3.66 -16.65 -3.29
N LEU A 495 4.23 -17.12 -2.18
CA LEU A 495 5.22 -16.34 -1.42
C LEU A 495 6.51 -16.08 -2.19
N ARG A 496 7.05 -17.07 -2.92
CA ARG A 496 8.25 -16.88 -3.75
C ARG A 496 7.98 -15.91 -4.90
N ILE A 497 6.80 -16.01 -5.51
CA ILE A 497 6.36 -15.08 -6.55
C ILE A 497 6.28 -13.66 -5.98
N TRP A 498 5.59 -13.44 -4.84
CA TRP A 498 5.55 -12.14 -4.21
C TRP A 498 6.94 -11.62 -3.85
N ALA A 499 7.78 -12.46 -3.25
CA ALA A 499 9.13 -12.05 -2.83
C ALA A 499 9.99 -11.55 -4.00
N SER A 500 9.75 -12.04 -5.22
CA SER A 500 10.41 -11.58 -6.45
C SER A 500 9.86 -10.28 -7.01
N GLN A 501 8.66 -9.83 -6.58
CA GLN A 501 8.05 -8.60 -7.11
C GLN A 501 8.74 -7.35 -6.57
N THR A 502 8.80 -6.33 -7.40
CA THR A 502 9.32 -4.99 -7.06
C THR A 502 8.26 -3.90 -7.10
N HIS A 503 7.14 -4.16 -7.77
CA HIS A 503 6.10 -3.16 -8.00
C HIS A 503 4.67 -3.67 -7.79
N GLN A 504 4.50 -4.98 -7.54
CA GLN A 504 3.18 -5.59 -7.52
C GLN A 504 2.72 -5.88 -6.08
N PRO A 505 1.64 -5.22 -5.59
CA PRO A 505 1.02 -5.61 -4.34
C PRO A 505 0.27 -6.93 -4.48
N VAL A 506 0.29 -7.72 -3.42
CA VAL A 506 -0.31 -9.05 -3.39
C VAL A 506 -1.21 -9.20 -2.18
N VAL A 507 -2.42 -9.69 -2.39
CA VAL A 507 -3.29 -10.27 -1.37
C VAL A 507 -3.07 -11.77 -1.36
N LEU A 508 -2.88 -12.35 -0.17
CA LEU A 508 -2.76 -13.79 0.03
C LEU A 508 -3.89 -14.26 0.96
N ALA A 509 -4.90 -14.94 0.40
CA ALA A 509 -6.05 -15.46 1.13
C ALA A 509 -5.83 -16.93 1.52
N LEU A 510 -5.92 -17.24 2.82
CA LEU A 510 -5.46 -18.50 3.42
C LEU A 510 -6.53 -19.17 4.27
N THR A 511 -6.58 -20.49 4.22
CA THR A 511 -7.53 -21.30 4.96
C THR A 511 -7.25 -21.34 6.46
N ARG A 512 -8.32 -21.42 7.28
CA ARG A 512 -8.25 -21.84 8.68
C ARG A 512 -8.18 -23.37 8.79
N GLN A 513 -9.01 -24.06 8.04
CA GLN A 513 -9.12 -25.52 8.03
C GLN A 513 -7.94 -26.18 7.30
N ASN A 514 -7.65 -27.41 7.67
CA ASN A 514 -6.68 -28.23 6.96
C ASN A 514 -7.21 -28.65 5.59
N VAL A 515 -6.33 -28.62 4.60
CA VAL A 515 -6.59 -29.12 3.25
C VAL A 515 -5.51 -30.13 2.87
N PRO A 516 -5.80 -31.13 2.02
CA PRO A 516 -4.79 -32.08 1.57
C PRO A 516 -3.82 -31.38 0.61
N THR A 517 -2.54 -31.65 0.73
CA THR A 517 -1.56 -31.30 -0.31
C THR A 517 -1.88 -32.09 -1.57
N LEU A 518 -2.07 -31.41 -2.68
CA LEU A 518 -2.47 -31.99 -3.95
C LEU A 518 -1.44 -33.02 -4.42
N GLU A 519 -1.89 -34.06 -5.13
CA GLU A 519 -0.98 -34.98 -5.78
C GLU A 519 -0.26 -34.23 -6.90
N CYS A 520 1.05 -34.19 -6.79
CA CYS A 520 1.91 -33.60 -7.82
C CYS A 520 2.92 -34.64 -8.26
N THR A 521 2.99 -34.90 -9.56
CA THR A 521 4.03 -35.74 -10.16
C THR A 521 5.33 -34.96 -10.33
N ASP A 522 5.25 -33.64 -10.33
CA ASP A 522 6.40 -32.74 -10.43
C ASP A 522 7.00 -32.53 -9.03
N THR A 523 8.18 -33.10 -8.81
CA THR A 523 8.98 -32.85 -7.60
C THR A 523 9.77 -31.54 -7.69
N ASP A 524 9.76 -30.90 -8.83
CA ASP A 524 10.50 -29.66 -9.10
C ASP A 524 9.66 -28.44 -8.63
N VAL A 525 10.16 -27.79 -7.58
CA VAL A 525 9.57 -26.54 -7.02
C VAL A 525 9.50 -25.45 -8.09
N GLN A 526 10.50 -25.36 -8.96
CA GLN A 526 10.56 -24.32 -10.00
C GLN A 526 9.42 -24.49 -11.02
N THR A 527 9.09 -25.73 -11.38
CA THR A 527 7.95 -26.03 -12.27
C THR A 527 6.62 -25.59 -11.67
N LEU A 528 6.41 -25.79 -10.35
CA LEU A 528 5.18 -25.33 -9.68
C LEU A 528 5.13 -23.81 -9.60
N ASP A 529 6.23 -23.13 -9.29
CA ASP A 529 6.31 -21.67 -9.27
C ASP A 529 5.97 -21.08 -10.65
N GLU A 530 6.47 -21.67 -11.73
CA GLU A 530 6.13 -21.27 -13.10
C GLU A 530 4.63 -21.44 -13.39
N LYS A 531 4.03 -22.57 -12.99
CA LYS A 531 2.59 -22.82 -13.15
C LYS A 531 1.75 -21.81 -12.38
N VAL A 532 2.05 -21.58 -11.10
CA VAL A 532 1.34 -20.62 -10.26
C VAL A 532 1.52 -19.18 -10.73
N SER A 533 2.72 -18.82 -11.24
CA SER A 533 2.97 -17.48 -11.77
C SER A 533 2.16 -17.13 -13.01
N ARG A 534 1.70 -18.16 -13.74
CA ARG A 534 0.77 -17.99 -14.87
C ARG A 534 -0.69 -17.81 -14.45
N GLY A 535 -0.99 -17.93 -13.15
CA GLY A 535 -2.30 -17.66 -12.57
C GLY A 535 -3.33 -18.78 -12.62
N ALA A 536 -3.17 -19.75 -13.51
CA ALA A 536 -3.99 -20.96 -13.59
C ALA A 536 -3.15 -22.12 -14.17
N TYR A 537 -3.45 -23.34 -13.76
CA TYR A 537 -2.81 -24.52 -14.33
C TYR A 537 -3.68 -25.77 -14.15
N LEU A 538 -3.43 -26.80 -14.99
CA LEU A 538 -4.08 -28.09 -14.87
C LEU A 538 -3.59 -28.82 -13.62
N ALA A 539 -4.46 -28.90 -12.59
CA ALA A 539 -4.18 -29.56 -11.32
C ALA A 539 -4.51 -31.05 -11.34
N TRP A 540 -5.52 -31.46 -12.11
CA TRP A 540 -5.93 -32.86 -12.23
C TRP A 540 -6.53 -33.16 -13.60
N HIS A 541 -6.21 -34.36 -14.15
CA HIS A 541 -6.71 -34.81 -15.45
C HIS A 541 -7.19 -36.26 -15.38
N ILE A 542 -8.40 -36.48 -15.82
CA ILE A 542 -8.96 -37.81 -16.03
C ILE A 542 -9.25 -37.96 -17.54
N PRO A 543 -8.52 -38.85 -18.27
CA PRO A 543 -8.73 -39.01 -19.70
C PRO A 543 -10.08 -39.68 -20.01
N SER A 544 -10.64 -39.36 -21.17
CA SER A 544 -11.84 -40.04 -21.69
C SER A 544 -11.52 -41.47 -22.10
N ASP A 545 -12.45 -42.39 -21.90
CA ASP A 545 -12.47 -43.71 -22.52
C ASP A 545 -13.49 -43.83 -23.67
N SER A 546 -14.09 -42.71 -24.08
CA SER A 546 -15.15 -42.62 -25.09
C SER A 546 -14.90 -41.46 -26.05
N SER A 547 -15.17 -41.67 -27.35
CA SER A 547 -15.15 -40.59 -28.33
C SER A 547 -16.51 -39.88 -28.43
N GLY A 548 -16.53 -38.54 -28.46
CA GLY A 548 -17.72 -37.74 -28.78
C GLY A 548 -18.46 -37.13 -27.63
N LEU A 549 -18.06 -37.37 -26.37
CA LEU A 549 -18.63 -36.64 -25.24
C LEU A 549 -17.90 -35.29 -25.06
N ALA A 550 -18.66 -34.25 -24.72
CA ALA A 550 -18.10 -32.95 -24.35
C ALA A 550 -17.24 -33.08 -23.09
N PRO A 551 -15.99 -32.59 -23.09
CA PRO A 551 -15.15 -32.62 -21.90
C PRO A 551 -15.70 -31.71 -20.80
N LEU A 552 -15.44 -32.06 -19.54
CA LEU A 552 -15.78 -31.24 -18.38
C LEU A 552 -14.54 -30.49 -17.89
N TYR A 553 -14.61 -29.17 -17.94
CA TYR A 553 -13.60 -28.25 -17.43
C TYR A 553 -14.07 -27.68 -16.09
N GLY A 554 -13.35 -27.99 -15.04
CA GLY A 554 -13.62 -27.53 -13.69
C GLY A 554 -12.59 -26.50 -13.26
N TYR A 555 -13.05 -25.37 -12.68
CA TYR A 555 -12.21 -24.28 -12.21
C TYR A 555 -12.45 -24.08 -10.71
N ALA A 556 -11.39 -23.96 -9.94
CA ALA A 556 -11.48 -23.66 -8.52
C ALA A 556 -10.26 -22.86 -8.04
N SER A 557 -10.38 -22.16 -6.93
CA SER A 557 -9.26 -21.57 -6.20
C SER A 557 -9.30 -22.00 -4.73
N GLY A 558 -8.16 -21.91 -4.04
CA GLY A 558 -8.11 -22.20 -2.61
C GLY A 558 -8.55 -23.62 -2.26
N SER A 559 -9.19 -23.75 -1.10
CA SER A 559 -9.62 -25.04 -0.56
C SER A 559 -10.58 -25.83 -1.45
N GLU A 560 -11.23 -25.20 -2.40
CA GLU A 560 -12.23 -25.87 -3.22
C GLU A 560 -11.62 -26.68 -4.39
N VAL A 561 -10.33 -26.50 -4.67
CA VAL A 561 -9.63 -27.29 -5.72
C VAL A 561 -9.68 -28.78 -5.38
N HIS A 562 -9.39 -29.18 -4.14
CA HIS A 562 -9.43 -30.60 -3.76
C HIS A 562 -10.87 -31.14 -3.72
N ILE A 563 -11.87 -30.32 -3.36
CA ILE A 563 -13.29 -30.70 -3.38
C ILE A 563 -13.73 -31.01 -4.82
N LEU A 564 -13.33 -30.16 -5.77
CA LEU A 564 -13.65 -30.33 -7.19
C LEU A 564 -12.95 -31.56 -7.78
N ILE A 565 -11.69 -31.83 -7.39
CA ILE A 565 -10.95 -33.04 -7.80
C ILE A 565 -11.70 -34.29 -7.31
N GLN A 566 -12.12 -34.33 -6.04
CA GLN A 566 -12.86 -35.47 -5.49
C GLN A 566 -14.24 -35.64 -6.18
N ALA A 567 -14.94 -34.55 -6.46
CA ALA A 567 -16.19 -34.60 -7.22
C ALA A 567 -15.97 -35.12 -8.65
N ALA A 568 -14.89 -34.69 -9.33
CA ALA A 568 -14.51 -35.16 -10.65
C ALA A 568 -14.21 -36.66 -10.69
N GLN A 569 -13.45 -37.15 -9.71
CA GLN A 569 -13.18 -38.59 -9.54
C GLN A 569 -14.49 -39.39 -9.32
N ALA A 570 -15.39 -38.88 -8.49
CA ALA A 570 -16.67 -39.51 -8.21
C ALA A 570 -17.65 -39.47 -9.40
N ILE A 571 -17.62 -38.43 -10.24
CA ILE A 571 -18.37 -38.35 -11.50
C ILE A 571 -17.83 -39.42 -12.45
N HIS A 572 -16.52 -39.47 -12.69
CA HIS A 572 -15.91 -40.46 -13.58
C HIS A 572 -16.22 -41.93 -13.14
N ALA A 573 -16.14 -42.16 -11.83
CA ALA A 573 -16.49 -43.51 -11.28
C ALA A 573 -17.96 -43.88 -11.48
N SER A 574 -18.89 -42.93 -11.55
CA SER A 574 -20.32 -43.15 -11.76
C SER A 574 -20.71 -43.35 -13.23
N GLU A 575 -19.86 -42.91 -14.17
CA GLU A 575 -20.08 -43.10 -15.61
C GLU A 575 -19.76 -44.55 -16.04
N GLN A 576 -20.56 -45.06 -17.00
CA GLN A 576 -20.35 -46.41 -17.52
C GLN A 576 -19.01 -46.52 -18.27
N ALA A 577 -18.25 -47.59 -18.06
CA ALA A 577 -17.05 -47.87 -18.80
C ALA A 577 -17.29 -47.86 -20.32
N GLY A 578 -16.42 -47.22 -21.08
CA GLY A 578 -16.57 -46.99 -22.52
C GLY A 578 -17.47 -45.80 -22.90
N LYS A 579 -18.00 -45.07 -21.87
CA LYS A 579 -18.82 -43.84 -22.03
C LYS A 579 -18.39 -42.73 -21.09
N ARG A 580 -17.16 -42.77 -20.60
CA ARG A 580 -16.62 -41.80 -19.65
C ARG A 580 -16.06 -40.59 -20.39
N ARG A 581 -16.42 -39.40 -19.96
CA ARG A 581 -15.90 -38.14 -20.51
C ARG A 581 -14.52 -37.78 -19.99
N GLU A 582 -13.83 -36.96 -20.71
CA GLU A 582 -12.63 -36.29 -20.22
C GLU A 582 -12.99 -35.26 -19.15
N ILE A 583 -12.24 -35.24 -18.03
CA ILE A 583 -12.43 -34.25 -16.97
C ILE A 583 -11.07 -33.60 -16.68
N LEU A 584 -11.05 -32.27 -16.76
CA LEU A 584 -9.90 -31.45 -16.43
C LEU A 584 -10.26 -30.54 -15.28
N VAL A 585 -9.45 -30.53 -14.23
CA VAL A 585 -9.60 -29.63 -13.09
C VAL A 585 -8.42 -28.67 -13.04
N PHE A 586 -8.72 -27.39 -13.09
CA PHE A 586 -7.74 -26.32 -13.03
C PHE A 586 -7.75 -25.66 -11.67
N SER A 587 -6.54 -25.47 -11.08
CA SER A 587 -6.34 -24.52 -9.98
C SER A 587 -6.14 -23.12 -10.59
N LEU A 588 -6.89 -22.13 -10.05
CA LEU A 588 -6.81 -20.72 -10.41
C LEU A 588 -6.33 -19.90 -9.20
N PRO A 589 -5.07 -20.03 -8.78
CA PRO A 589 -4.58 -19.31 -7.62
C PRO A 589 -4.58 -17.78 -7.80
N CYS A 590 -4.50 -17.25 -9.03
CA CYS A 590 -4.48 -15.81 -9.30
C CYS A 590 -5.09 -15.48 -10.66
N TRP A 591 -6.27 -14.86 -10.68
CA TRP A 591 -6.94 -14.50 -11.95
C TRP A 591 -6.17 -13.44 -12.74
N GLU A 592 -5.64 -12.44 -12.03
CA GLU A 592 -4.92 -11.32 -12.63
C GLU A 592 -3.65 -11.79 -13.36
N CYS A 593 -2.96 -12.79 -12.80
CA CYS A 593 -1.80 -13.39 -13.46
C CYS A 593 -2.19 -14.16 -14.73
N LEU A 594 -3.35 -14.85 -14.74
CA LEU A 594 -3.85 -15.53 -15.93
C LEU A 594 -4.22 -14.54 -17.06
N GLU A 595 -4.77 -13.40 -16.70
CA GLU A 595 -5.14 -12.34 -17.67
C GLU A 595 -3.93 -11.69 -18.36
N LEU A 596 -2.76 -11.79 -17.75
CA LEU A 596 -1.50 -11.30 -18.33
C LEU A 596 -0.83 -12.31 -19.30
N GLN A 597 -1.38 -13.53 -19.41
CA GLN A 597 -0.83 -14.56 -20.31
C GLN A 597 -1.22 -14.28 -21.78
N ASP A 598 -0.44 -14.91 -22.67
CA ASP A 598 -0.77 -14.89 -24.09
C ASP A 598 -2.09 -15.64 -24.40
N GLU A 599 -2.67 -15.33 -25.56
CA GLU A 599 -3.94 -15.90 -26.00
C GLU A 599 -3.90 -17.44 -26.10
N ALA A 600 -2.76 -18.01 -26.48
CA ALA A 600 -2.61 -19.46 -26.61
C ALA A 600 -2.68 -20.15 -25.25
N TYR A 601 -2.01 -19.60 -24.24
CA TYR A 601 -2.09 -20.14 -22.88
C TYR A 601 -3.49 -19.98 -22.29
N TYR A 602 -4.06 -18.78 -22.43
CA TYR A 602 -5.43 -18.50 -21.96
C TYR A 602 -6.43 -19.47 -22.61
N ALA A 603 -6.35 -19.67 -23.93
CA ALA A 603 -7.20 -20.62 -24.66
C ALA A 603 -7.01 -22.07 -24.17
N SER A 604 -5.79 -22.46 -23.80
CA SER A 604 -5.53 -23.82 -23.27
C SER A 604 -6.23 -24.07 -21.93
N ILE A 605 -6.36 -23.03 -21.10
CA ILE A 605 -7.12 -23.11 -19.84
C ILE A 605 -8.63 -23.12 -20.11
N MET A 606 -9.09 -22.31 -21.07
CA MET A 606 -10.52 -22.20 -21.39
C MET A 606 -11.05 -23.43 -22.13
N GLY A 607 -10.20 -24.14 -22.87
CA GLY A 607 -10.61 -25.30 -23.65
C GLY A 607 -11.53 -24.97 -24.83
N PRO A 608 -12.03 -26.02 -25.52
CA PRO A 608 -12.86 -25.84 -26.72
C PRO A 608 -14.26 -25.28 -26.40
N ASP A 609 -14.90 -24.63 -27.35
CA ASP A 609 -16.20 -23.97 -27.17
C ASP A 609 -17.31 -24.93 -26.66
N HIS A 610 -17.26 -26.20 -27.08
CA HIS A 610 -18.23 -27.22 -26.68
C HIS A 610 -17.96 -27.83 -25.30
N ALA A 611 -16.89 -27.43 -24.59
CA ALA A 611 -16.62 -27.91 -23.25
C ALA A 611 -17.70 -27.48 -22.26
N LEU A 612 -18.07 -28.42 -21.39
CA LEU A 612 -18.90 -28.13 -20.20
C LEU A 612 -18.01 -27.47 -19.15
N ARG A 613 -18.43 -26.34 -18.59
CA ARG A 613 -17.61 -25.57 -17.66
C ARG A 613 -18.29 -25.37 -16.33
N VAL A 614 -17.57 -25.63 -15.26
CA VAL A 614 -18.05 -25.45 -13.88
C VAL A 614 -17.01 -24.73 -13.04
N SER A 615 -17.45 -23.88 -12.12
CA SER A 615 -16.58 -23.32 -11.08
C SER A 615 -17.04 -23.69 -9.68
N VAL A 616 -16.08 -23.80 -8.73
CA VAL A 616 -16.33 -24.03 -7.31
C VAL A 616 -15.42 -23.09 -6.49
N GLU A 617 -16.03 -22.19 -5.72
CA GLU A 617 -15.33 -21.32 -4.77
C GLU A 617 -16.26 -21.03 -3.57
N ALA A 618 -15.77 -21.12 -2.34
CA ALA A 618 -16.51 -20.76 -1.13
C ALA A 618 -16.58 -19.24 -0.94
N GLY A 619 -17.23 -18.57 -1.87
CA GLY A 619 -17.48 -17.15 -1.96
C GLY A 619 -18.57 -16.88 -2.99
N VAL A 620 -18.85 -15.60 -3.28
CA VAL A 620 -19.89 -15.22 -4.26
C VAL A 620 -19.61 -15.81 -5.64
N THR A 621 -20.67 -16.27 -6.31
CA THR A 621 -20.56 -16.83 -7.68
C THR A 621 -20.31 -15.74 -8.74
N THR A 622 -20.54 -14.48 -8.39
CA THR A 622 -20.30 -13.32 -9.24
C THR A 622 -18.86 -13.29 -9.79
N GLY A 623 -18.72 -13.09 -11.09
CA GLY A 623 -17.43 -13.01 -11.77
C GLY A 623 -16.97 -14.36 -12.38
N TRP A 624 -17.34 -15.51 -11.84
CA TRP A 624 -16.93 -16.81 -12.36
C TRP A 624 -17.43 -17.10 -13.77
N SER A 625 -18.51 -16.44 -14.21
CA SER A 625 -18.98 -16.52 -15.61
C SER A 625 -17.93 -16.09 -16.65
N LYS A 626 -16.90 -15.37 -16.24
CA LYS A 626 -15.72 -15.07 -17.06
C LYS A 626 -15.04 -16.34 -17.59
N PHE A 627 -14.99 -17.38 -16.77
CA PHE A 627 -14.36 -18.67 -17.10
C PHE A 627 -15.38 -19.71 -17.54
N THR A 628 -16.56 -19.72 -16.91
CA THR A 628 -17.57 -20.75 -17.19
C THR A 628 -18.47 -20.38 -18.37
N GLY A 629 -18.50 -19.11 -18.78
CA GLY A 629 -19.42 -18.61 -19.80
C GLY A 629 -20.87 -18.51 -19.30
N ARG A 630 -21.76 -18.10 -20.21
CA ARG A 630 -23.18 -17.83 -19.88
C ARG A 630 -23.96 -19.08 -19.41
N HIS A 631 -23.58 -20.25 -19.90
CA HIS A 631 -24.29 -21.51 -19.67
C HIS A 631 -23.57 -22.46 -18.71
N GLY A 632 -22.42 -22.04 -18.19
CA GLY A 632 -21.67 -22.81 -17.21
C GLY A 632 -22.32 -22.79 -15.82
N LEU A 633 -21.93 -23.75 -15.00
CA LEU A 633 -22.39 -23.88 -13.63
C LEU A 633 -21.41 -23.19 -12.68
N ASN A 634 -21.89 -22.28 -11.83
CA ASN A 634 -21.08 -21.70 -10.76
C ASN A 634 -21.61 -22.18 -9.40
N ILE A 635 -20.74 -22.80 -8.61
CA ILE A 635 -21.04 -23.32 -7.28
C ILE A 635 -20.30 -22.47 -6.26
N GLY A 636 -21.03 -21.76 -5.40
CA GLY A 636 -20.48 -20.84 -4.42
C GLY A 636 -21.49 -20.54 -3.30
N VAL A 637 -21.25 -19.44 -2.59
CA VAL A 637 -22.07 -18.94 -1.48
C VAL A 637 -22.46 -17.50 -1.78
N ASP A 638 -23.75 -17.27 -2.09
CA ASP A 638 -24.28 -15.94 -2.47
C ASP A 638 -25.14 -15.32 -1.35
N CYS A 639 -24.98 -15.76 -0.11
CA CYS A 639 -25.64 -15.21 1.07
C CYS A 639 -24.71 -15.29 2.28
N PHE A 640 -25.02 -14.56 3.34
CA PHE A 640 -24.24 -14.64 4.57
C PHE A 640 -24.26 -16.05 5.17
N GLY A 641 -23.18 -16.41 5.84
CA GLY A 641 -23.01 -17.70 6.49
C GLY A 641 -23.76 -17.83 7.80
N TYR A 642 -23.46 -18.90 8.54
CA TYR A 642 -24.08 -19.22 9.83
C TYR A 642 -23.02 -19.64 10.83
N SER A 643 -23.31 -19.46 12.13
CA SER A 643 -22.45 -19.96 13.21
C SER A 643 -22.67 -21.47 13.38
N ALA A 644 -21.77 -22.27 12.82
CA ALA A 644 -21.79 -23.74 12.88
C ALA A 644 -20.38 -24.30 12.59
N PRO A 645 -20.08 -25.58 12.91
CA PRO A 645 -18.85 -26.22 12.48
C PRO A 645 -18.69 -26.20 10.96
N GLY A 646 -17.44 -26.04 10.50
CA GLY A 646 -17.12 -25.95 9.06
C GLY A 646 -17.71 -27.09 8.20
N PRO A 647 -17.63 -28.36 8.63
CA PRO A 647 -18.27 -29.48 7.90
C PRO A 647 -19.79 -29.32 7.74
N ASP A 648 -20.51 -28.86 8.77
CA ASP A 648 -21.97 -28.64 8.73
C ASP A 648 -22.30 -27.50 7.73
N LEU A 649 -21.46 -26.47 7.68
CA LEU A 649 -21.58 -25.37 6.72
C LEU A 649 -21.30 -25.86 5.29
N ALA A 650 -20.30 -26.72 5.10
CA ALA A 650 -20.03 -27.35 3.80
C ALA A 650 -21.24 -28.10 3.28
N GLU A 651 -21.91 -28.88 4.16
CA GLU A 651 -23.12 -29.61 3.82
C GLU A 651 -24.29 -28.66 3.53
N HIS A 652 -24.48 -27.66 4.39
CA HIS A 652 -25.58 -26.68 4.25
C HIS A 652 -25.52 -25.90 2.93
N PHE A 653 -24.31 -25.46 2.51
CA PHE A 653 -24.12 -24.68 1.29
C PHE A 653 -23.89 -25.55 0.03
N GLY A 654 -23.88 -26.87 0.16
CA GLY A 654 -23.66 -27.76 -0.98
C GLY A 654 -22.25 -27.76 -1.51
N LEU A 655 -21.27 -27.59 -0.62
CA LEU A 655 -19.82 -27.53 -0.94
C LEU A 655 -19.07 -28.81 -0.52
N THR A 656 -19.76 -29.90 -0.16
CA THR A 656 -19.10 -31.19 -0.04
C THR A 656 -18.87 -31.81 -1.43
N ALA A 657 -17.85 -32.64 -1.57
CA ALA A 657 -17.52 -33.27 -2.87
C ALA A 657 -18.74 -34.08 -3.44
N THR A 658 -19.53 -34.72 -2.57
CA THR A 658 -20.74 -35.43 -2.97
C THR A 658 -21.78 -34.48 -3.55
N GLN A 659 -22.08 -33.37 -2.87
CA GLN A 659 -23.09 -32.41 -3.32
C GLN A 659 -22.62 -31.64 -4.57
N VAL A 660 -21.35 -31.30 -4.65
CA VAL A 660 -20.73 -30.68 -5.87
C VAL A 660 -20.92 -31.66 -7.05
N LYS A 661 -20.63 -32.96 -6.87
CA LYS A 661 -20.87 -33.97 -7.91
C LYS A 661 -22.36 -33.98 -8.31
N GLU A 662 -23.29 -34.06 -7.34
CA GLU A 662 -24.71 -34.11 -7.60
C GLU A 662 -25.22 -32.89 -8.38
N ARG A 663 -24.79 -31.69 -7.98
CA ARG A 663 -25.09 -30.44 -8.70
C ARG A 663 -24.58 -30.44 -10.13
N ILE A 664 -23.34 -30.91 -10.36
CA ILE A 664 -22.76 -31.02 -11.71
C ILE A 664 -23.56 -32.04 -12.55
N LEU A 665 -23.87 -33.23 -12.02
CA LEU A 665 -24.62 -34.25 -12.75
C LEU A 665 -26.04 -33.79 -13.09
N HIS A 666 -26.76 -33.17 -12.14
CA HIS A 666 -28.08 -32.58 -12.40
C HIS A 666 -28.03 -31.48 -13.46
N TRP A 667 -27.04 -30.58 -13.40
CA TRP A 667 -26.87 -29.52 -14.41
C TRP A 667 -26.58 -30.10 -15.82
N MET A 668 -25.78 -31.18 -15.89
CA MET A 668 -25.51 -31.85 -17.17
C MET A 668 -26.69 -32.60 -17.73
N ASN A 669 -27.61 -33.08 -16.88
CA ASN A 669 -28.76 -33.89 -17.24
C ASN A 669 -30.02 -33.45 -16.47
N PRO A 670 -30.60 -32.27 -16.82
CA PRO A 670 -31.72 -31.69 -16.07
C PRO A 670 -33.04 -32.50 -16.13
N GLU A 671 -33.10 -33.48 -17.05
CA GLU A 671 -34.28 -34.38 -17.20
C GLU A 671 -34.09 -35.76 -16.52
N ALA A 672 -32.94 -36.04 -15.96
CA ALA A 672 -32.65 -37.25 -15.21
C ALA A 672 -32.81 -36.99 -13.69
#